data_02c06ffec9b60930f3f69eb344a5f994
#
_entry.id   02c06ffec9b60930f3f69eb344a5f994
#
_cell.length_a   1.000
_cell.length_b   1.000
_cell.length_c   1.000
_cell.angle_alpha   90.00
_cell.angle_beta   90.00
_cell.angle_gamma   90.00
#
_symmetry.space_group_name_H-M   'P 1'
#
loop_
_entity.id
_entity.type
_entity.pdbx_description
1 polymer ?
#
loop_
_entity_poly.entity_id
_entity_poly.type
_entity_poly.pdbx_seq_one_letter_code
_entity_poly.pdbx_strand_id
1 'polypeptide(L)'
;ANTMNADFRVALENIVSKLKSETSITGIIFRSAKKTFFAGGDLDELIQARLEDATPFFEMIQKMKAEFRYIETLGVPVVAALNGTALGGGWEIALGCHARIALNDPKTKFGLPEVTLGLLPGGGGIVRMVRLLGLQNAFPFLMEGKQFGVDKAKSLGLIQDIAETPEELMDKAIAWVKEHPKSQQPFDVKGYKIPGGDPKTPAVAQMLAIAPAMLRDKTKGCYPAPEAIMAAAVEGTQVDVDTALTIESRYFTYLATGQVSKNMIGTFWHGMNAIKAGASRPKDVAKWQASKVGVLGAGMMGAGIAYSTAIKGVPVVLKDVSVENAEKGKAYSQKLLDKKVSQGRMTAEKRDQVLSLITATASAEDLKGCDLIIEAVFENQELKAKVTQEAEVFLVEGGVMASNTSTLPITGLANASKDQANFIGLHFFSPVDKMQLVEIIKGKNTSAETLAKAYDYVQQIGKIPIVVNDSRGFFTSRVFGTFVQEGLRLLHEGVHPARIEMAALKAGMPVGPLAIQDEVALTLSEHVANETRKALQAEGKDLPRSGADDVIQTMIHTFDRKGKAAGAGFYDYPEGGKKHLWEGLNHWKQDVDISEQEMIDRFLFVQSLDTLRCYEENVLESIIDANIGSIFGIGFAPWTGGAIQFLNQYGLDQAVQRANELEAK
;
A
#
# COMPACT_ATOMS: atom_id res chain seq x y z
N ALA A 1 6.16 16.10 15.02
CA ALA A 1 7.39 15.30 14.96
C ALA A 1 8.58 16.22 14.67
N ASN A 2 9.80 15.75 14.92
CA ASN A 2 11.01 16.40 14.44
C ASN A 2 11.29 15.90 13.02
N THR A 3 11.70 16.79 12.11
CA THR A 3 12.03 16.47 10.72
C THR A 3 13.31 17.20 10.29
N MET A 4 14.02 16.67 9.29
CA MET A 4 15.20 17.29 8.69
C MET A 4 14.78 18.38 7.69
N ASN A 5 14.20 19.46 8.18
CA ASN A 5 13.82 20.65 7.41
C ASN A 5 14.94 21.70 7.41
N ALA A 6 14.68 22.86 6.80
CA ALA A 6 15.64 23.98 6.74
C ALA A 6 16.07 24.45 8.14
N ASP A 7 15.14 24.60 9.09
CA ASP A 7 15.45 25.02 10.46
C ASP A 7 16.37 24.03 11.17
N PHE A 8 16.15 22.73 10.97
CA PHE A 8 17.00 21.68 11.50
C PHE A 8 18.43 21.78 10.96
N ARG A 9 18.60 22.02 9.65
CA ARG A 9 19.92 22.17 9.02
C ARG A 9 20.69 23.38 9.59
N VAL A 10 20.01 24.52 9.75
CA VAL A 10 20.60 25.70 10.39
C VAL A 10 20.98 25.43 11.85
N ALA A 11 20.13 24.74 12.60
CA ALA A 11 20.44 24.35 13.98
C ALA A 11 21.65 23.42 14.07
N LEU A 12 21.75 22.43 13.16
CA LEU A 12 22.88 21.50 13.09
C LEU A 12 24.20 22.24 12.79
N GLU A 13 24.21 23.15 11.83
CA GLU A 13 25.36 23.98 11.48
C GLU A 13 25.83 24.82 12.69
N ASN A 14 24.89 25.43 13.41
CA ASN A 14 25.17 26.20 14.62
C ASN A 14 25.75 25.33 15.74
N ILE A 15 25.24 24.12 15.92
CA ILE A 15 25.77 23.16 16.90
C ILE A 15 27.19 22.75 16.52
N VAL A 16 27.43 22.37 15.26
CA VAL A 16 28.77 22.00 14.79
C VAL A 16 29.77 23.14 14.94
N SER A 17 29.35 24.39 14.65
CA SER A 17 30.19 25.58 14.86
C SER A 17 30.60 25.78 16.34
N LYS A 18 29.66 25.57 17.27
CA LYS A 18 29.95 25.58 18.71
C LYS A 18 30.87 24.43 19.11
N LEU A 19 30.65 23.22 18.62
CA LEU A 19 31.49 22.05 18.90
C LEU A 19 32.94 22.25 18.44
N LYS A 20 33.17 22.99 17.37
CA LYS A 20 34.52 23.34 16.88
C LYS A 20 35.29 24.28 17.80
N SER A 21 34.58 25.14 18.55
CA SER A 21 35.17 26.11 19.49
C SER A 21 35.20 25.64 20.94
N GLU A 22 34.41 24.61 21.29
CA GLU A 22 34.25 24.12 22.67
C GLU A 22 35.08 22.86 22.88
N THR A 23 36.15 23.00 23.69
CA THR A 23 37.10 21.89 23.94
C THR A 23 36.83 21.13 25.24
N SER A 24 35.90 21.60 26.08
CA SER A 24 35.58 20.97 27.37
C SER A 24 34.54 19.87 27.29
N ILE A 25 33.99 19.62 26.10
CA ILE A 25 32.95 18.60 25.88
C ILE A 25 33.54 17.20 26.06
N THR A 26 32.92 16.42 26.93
CA THR A 26 33.31 15.02 27.21
C THR A 26 32.39 14.01 26.57
N GLY A 27 31.26 14.42 25.96
CA GLY A 27 30.31 13.56 25.25
C GLY A 27 29.10 14.32 24.77
N ILE A 28 28.35 13.72 23.88
CA ILE A 28 27.15 14.29 23.26
C ILE A 28 26.00 13.29 23.40
N ILE A 29 24.81 13.78 23.79
CA ILE A 29 23.58 12.98 23.85
C ILE A 29 22.51 13.62 22.97
N PHE A 30 22.09 12.91 21.92
CA PHE A 30 20.92 13.27 21.14
C PHE A 30 19.66 12.78 21.85
N ARG A 31 18.74 13.70 22.17
CA ARG A 31 17.43 13.40 22.77
C ARG A 31 16.33 14.23 22.14
N SER A 32 15.10 13.79 22.25
CA SER A 32 13.93 14.53 21.81
C SER A 32 13.07 14.98 22.98
N ALA A 33 12.54 16.21 22.90
CA ALA A 33 11.53 16.70 23.83
C ALA A 33 10.10 16.30 23.43
N LYS A 34 9.93 15.67 22.26
CA LYS A 34 8.64 15.20 21.74
C LYS A 34 8.43 13.71 22.06
N LYS A 35 7.20 13.20 21.88
CA LYS A 35 6.86 11.78 22.11
C LYS A 35 7.62 10.82 21.17
N THR A 36 7.98 11.26 19.97
CA THR A 36 8.81 10.52 19.02
C THR A 36 10.23 11.06 19.03
N PHE A 37 11.20 10.23 18.71
CA PHE A 37 12.59 10.69 18.58
C PHE A 37 12.71 11.61 17.36
N PHE A 38 12.45 11.06 16.15
CA PHE A 38 12.59 11.83 14.91
C PHE A 38 11.87 11.10 13.75
N ALA A 39 11.19 11.85 12.86
CA ALA A 39 10.30 11.28 11.84
C ALA A 39 10.87 11.21 10.42
N GLY A 40 12.11 11.65 10.20
CA GLY A 40 12.76 11.57 8.90
C GLY A 40 12.93 12.91 8.18
N GLY A 41 13.12 12.84 6.85
CA GLY A 41 13.25 14.02 5.98
C GLY A 41 11.95 14.81 5.84
N ASP A 42 12.07 16.05 5.41
CA ASP A 42 10.91 16.88 5.07
C ASP A 42 10.40 16.53 3.66
N LEU A 43 9.26 15.87 3.58
CA LEU A 43 8.69 15.42 2.32
C LEU A 43 8.06 16.57 1.52
N ASP A 44 7.72 17.69 2.18
CA ASP A 44 7.23 18.90 1.51
C ASP A 44 8.35 19.59 0.73
N GLU A 45 9.58 19.58 1.25
CA GLU A 45 10.77 20.03 0.51
C GLU A 45 11.15 19.03 -0.58
N LEU A 46 11.17 17.72 -0.28
CA LEU A 46 11.62 16.69 -1.23
C LEU A 46 10.74 16.59 -2.47
N ILE A 47 9.43 16.79 -2.35
CA ILE A 47 8.51 16.75 -3.49
C ILE A 47 8.75 17.92 -4.47
N GLN A 48 9.36 19.02 -4.02
CA GLN A 48 9.65 20.20 -4.83
C GLN A 48 10.97 20.10 -5.61
N ALA A 49 11.89 19.22 -5.19
CA ALA A 49 13.19 19.09 -5.83
C ALA A 49 13.08 18.68 -7.30
N ARG A 50 13.69 19.41 -8.23
CA ARG A 50 13.66 19.18 -9.67
C ARG A 50 15.04 18.85 -10.22
N LEU A 51 15.10 18.39 -11.45
CA LEU A 51 16.38 18.01 -12.08
C LEU A 51 17.34 19.22 -12.18
N GLU A 52 16.81 20.42 -12.45
CA GLU A 52 17.61 21.65 -12.47
C GLU A 52 18.21 22.00 -11.10
N ASP A 53 17.63 21.51 -10.00
CA ASP A 53 18.11 21.72 -8.63
C ASP A 53 19.12 20.65 -8.19
N ALA A 54 19.48 19.70 -9.03
CA ALA A 54 20.30 18.53 -8.64
C ALA A 54 21.62 18.91 -7.99
N THR A 55 22.35 19.90 -8.53
CA THR A 55 23.63 20.34 -7.96
C THR A 55 23.48 20.98 -6.59
N PRO A 56 22.68 22.05 -6.39
CA PRO A 56 22.50 22.64 -5.06
C PRO A 56 21.87 21.65 -4.06
N PHE A 57 21.01 20.77 -4.50
CA PHE A 57 20.45 19.73 -3.65
C PHE A 57 21.52 18.74 -3.18
N PHE A 58 22.37 18.25 -4.09
CA PHE A 58 23.50 17.40 -3.75
C PHE A 58 24.47 18.08 -2.75
N GLU A 59 24.82 19.33 -2.98
CA GLU A 59 25.71 20.10 -2.10
C GLU A 59 25.11 20.28 -0.71
N MET A 60 23.81 20.57 -0.61
CA MET A 60 23.07 20.64 0.66
C MET A 60 23.14 19.33 1.44
N ILE A 61 22.91 18.20 0.78
CA ILE A 61 22.99 16.87 1.41
C ILE A 61 24.42 16.54 1.85
N GLN A 62 25.42 16.84 1.02
CA GLN A 62 26.83 16.65 1.36
C GLN A 62 27.23 17.48 2.58
N LYS A 63 26.80 18.74 2.66
CA LYS A 63 27.07 19.61 3.82
C LYS A 63 26.47 19.01 5.09
N MET A 64 25.20 18.64 5.07
CA MET A 64 24.52 18.02 6.22
C MET A 64 25.22 16.72 6.67
N LYS A 65 25.60 15.86 5.73
CA LYS A 65 26.34 14.64 6.04
C LYS A 65 27.72 14.91 6.63
N ALA A 66 28.43 15.90 6.13
CA ALA A 66 29.72 16.29 6.66
C ALA A 66 29.60 16.81 8.11
N GLU A 67 28.54 17.52 8.45
CA GLU A 67 28.24 17.97 9.81
C GLU A 67 27.97 16.80 10.77
N PHE A 68 27.14 15.82 10.36
CA PHE A 68 26.96 14.58 11.13
C PHE A 68 28.25 13.79 11.25
N ARG A 69 29.02 13.70 10.16
CA ARG A 69 30.30 12.99 10.17
C ARG A 69 31.32 13.65 11.08
N TYR A 70 31.33 15.00 11.15
CA TYR A 70 32.14 15.73 12.10
C TYR A 70 31.79 15.33 13.55
N ILE A 71 30.50 15.29 13.92
CA ILE A 71 30.07 14.87 15.26
C ILE A 71 30.49 13.43 15.53
N GLU A 72 30.28 12.53 14.58
CA GLU A 72 30.61 11.08 14.66
C GLU A 72 32.10 10.85 14.86
N THR A 73 32.96 11.70 14.32
CA THR A 73 34.43 11.56 14.37
C THR A 73 35.13 12.55 15.34
N LEU A 74 34.37 13.27 16.17
CA LEU A 74 34.89 14.27 17.08
C LEU A 74 35.81 13.69 18.17
N GLY A 75 35.79 12.36 18.37
CA GLY A 75 36.65 11.68 19.35
C GLY A 75 36.06 11.60 20.75
N VAL A 76 34.86 12.17 20.97
CA VAL A 76 34.10 12.02 22.22
C VAL A 76 32.91 11.08 21.98
N PRO A 77 32.39 10.40 23.04
CA PRO A 77 31.22 9.53 22.89
C PRO A 77 29.97 10.31 22.47
N VAL A 78 29.22 9.73 21.54
CA VAL A 78 27.94 10.27 21.05
C VAL A 78 26.87 9.18 21.23
N VAL A 79 25.79 9.52 21.94
CA VAL A 79 24.72 8.58 22.30
C VAL A 79 23.38 9.10 21.79
N ALA A 80 22.58 8.23 21.19
CA ALA A 80 21.18 8.49 20.91
C ALA A 80 20.30 7.93 22.04
N ALA A 81 19.61 8.81 22.76
CA ALA A 81 18.60 8.46 23.75
C ALA A 81 17.22 8.38 23.07
N LEU A 82 16.85 7.20 22.62
CA LEU A 82 15.68 6.94 21.78
C LEU A 82 14.42 6.80 22.64
N ASN A 83 13.74 7.89 22.88
CA ASN A 83 12.51 7.95 23.69
C ASN A 83 11.25 7.52 22.95
N GLY A 84 11.35 7.11 21.69
CA GLY A 84 10.23 6.66 20.85
C GLY A 84 10.68 6.41 19.41
N THR A 85 9.72 6.34 18.51
CA THR A 85 9.93 6.01 17.10
C THR A 85 10.97 6.91 16.43
N ALA A 86 11.91 6.28 15.71
CA ALA A 86 12.93 6.89 14.86
C ALA A 86 12.91 6.25 13.47
N LEU A 87 12.40 6.97 12.47
CA LEU A 87 12.27 6.50 11.10
C LEU A 87 13.03 7.40 10.12
N GLY A 88 13.51 6.80 9.03
CA GLY A 88 14.21 7.53 7.99
C GLY A 88 15.40 8.31 8.56
N GLY A 89 15.51 9.59 8.24
CA GLY A 89 16.55 10.47 8.78
C GLY A 89 16.70 10.41 10.30
N GLY A 90 15.62 10.12 11.05
CA GLY A 90 15.70 9.94 12.50
C GLY A 90 16.50 8.71 12.91
N TRP A 91 16.35 7.63 12.17
CA TRP A 91 17.18 6.44 12.37
C TRP A 91 18.61 6.65 11.86
N GLU A 92 18.80 7.44 10.79
CA GLU A 92 20.12 7.80 10.28
C GLU A 92 20.94 8.63 11.30
N ILE A 93 20.29 9.59 11.99
CA ILE A 93 20.89 10.30 13.13
C ILE A 93 21.34 9.32 14.22
N ALA A 94 20.45 8.40 14.59
CA ALA A 94 20.75 7.38 15.61
C ALA A 94 21.92 6.47 15.19
N LEU A 95 21.97 6.04 13.93
CA LEU A 95 23.09 5.24 13.40
C LEU A 95 24.42 6.00 13.36
N GLY A 96 24.39 7.32 13.24
CA GLY A 96 25.57 8.20 13.35
C GLY A 96 26.08 8.37 14.77
N CYS A 97 25.36 7.90 15.79
CA CYS A 97 25.83 7.88 17.18
C CYS A 97 26.60 6.59 17.47
N HIS A 98 27.57 6.66 18.41
CA HIS A 98 28.36 5.49 18.83
C HIS A 98 27.52 4.46 19.58
N ALA A 99 26.55 4.91 20.38
CA ALA A 99 25.59 4.05 21.05
C ALA A 99 24.15 4.57 20.89
N ARG A 100 23.22 3.64 20.98
CA ARG A 100 21.77 3.84 20.95
C ARG A 100 21.16 3.12 22.12
N ILE A 101 20.46 3.87 22.97
CA ILE A 101 19.73 3.33 24.12
C ILE A 101 18.24 3.65 23.86
N ALA A 102 17.38 2.67 23.99
CA ALA A 102 15.97 2.82 23.62
C ALA A 102 15.06 2.62 24.82
N LEU A 103 14.00 3.42 24.88
CA LEU A 103 12.90 3.21 25.82
C LEU A 103 12.11 1.97 25.41
N ASN A 104 11.78 1.09 26.39
CA ASN A 104 10.99 -0.09 26.19
C ASN A 104 9.51 0.24 25.95
N ASP A 105 9.16 0.49 24.69
CA ASP A 105 7.78 0.74 24.29
C ASP A 105 7.45 -0.14 23.06
N PRO A 106 6.47 -1.07 23.15
CA PRO A 106 6.08 -1.96 22.05
C PRO A 106 5.55 -1.21 20.81
N LYS A 107 5.16 0.05 20.94
CA LYS A 107 4.73 0.90 19.83
C LYS A 107 5.88 1.54 19.08
N THR A 108 7.06 1.61 19.68
CA THR A 108 8.25 2.18 19.07
C THR A 108 8.68 1.39 17.85
N LYS A 109 8.97 2.12 16.75
CA LYS A 109 9.47 1.58 15.50
C LYS A 109 10.73 2.29 15.07
N PHE A 110 11.67 1.50 14.57
CA PHE A 110 12.89 1.94 13.92
C PHE A 110 12.92 1.44 12.49
N GLY A 111 13.63 2.14 11.59
CA GLY A 111 13.83 1.70 10.23
C GLY A 111 14.03 2.81 9.24
N LEU A 112 14.25 2.40 7.99
CA LEU A 112 14.54 3.26 6.84
C LEU A 112 13.48 2.99 5.75
N PRO A 113 12.27 3.58 5.86
CA PRO A 113 11.15 3.29 4.96
C PRO A 113 11.17 4.07 3.63
N GLU A 114 12.22 4.81 3.32
CA GLU A 114 12.33 5.73 2.17
C GLU A 114 12.00 5.06 0.84
N VAL A 115 12.32 3.79 0.67
CA VAL A 115 12.03 3.01 -0.54
C VAL A 115 10.53 2.95 -0.85
N THR A 116 9.67 3.00 0.17
CA THR A 116 8.21 3.00 0.00
C THR A 116 7.67 4.31 -0.58
N LEU A 117 8.52 5.33 -0.65
CA LEU A 117 8.24 6.64 -1.25
C LEU A 117 9.10 6.90 -2.51
N GLY A 118 9.73 5.84 -3.07
CA GLY A 118 10.57 5.97 -4.25
C GLY A 118 11.92 6.65 -3.99
N LEU A 119 12.35 6.72 -2.74
CA LEU A 119 13.61 7.31 -2.28
C LEU A 119 14.54 6.24 -1.69
N LEU A 120 15.75 6.64 -1.33
CA LEU A 120 16.66 5.86 -0.51
C LEU A 120 17.03 6.64 0.77
N PRO A 121 17.54 5.98 1.82
CA PRO A 121 18.11 6.65 2.99
C PRO A 121 19.28 7.57 2.58
N GLY A 122 19.08 8.88 2.67
CA GLY A 122 20.03 9.88 2.12
C GLY A 122 20.96 10.52 3.15
N GLY A 123 20.77 10.26 4.44
CA GLY A 123 21.56 10.81 5.53
C GLY A 123 22.69 9.88 6.05
N GLY A 124 23.04 8.85 5.29
CA GLY A 124 24.08 7.88 5.63
C GLY A 124 23.54 6.53 6.12
N GLY A 125 22.24 6.32 5.97
CA GLY A 125 21.56 5.11 6.46
C GLY A 125 21.99 3.83 5.73
N ILE A 126 22.17 3.85 4.43
CA ILE A 126 22.66 2.70 3.66
C ILE A 126 24.07 2.35 4.11
N VAL A 127 24.94 3.34 4.13
CA VAL A 127 26.37 3.16 4.47
C VAL A 127 26.51 2.54 5.85
N ARG A 128 25.81 3.09 6.86
CA ARG A 128 25.92 2.62 8.24
C ARG A 128 25.26 1.28 8.48
N MET A 129 24.05 1.06 7.94
CA MET A 129 23.38 -0.24 8.05
C MET A 129 24.20 -1.38 7.43
N VAL A 130 24.74 -1.15 6.24
CA VAL A 130 25.57 -2.17 5.54
C VAL A 130 26.87 -2.44 6.31
N ARG A 131 27.52 -1.39 6.84
CA ARG A 131 28.74 -1.57 7.61
C ARG A 131 28.51 -2.29 8.94
N LEU A 132 27.37 -2.05 9.60
CA LEU A 132 27.04 -2.69 10.87
C LEU A 132 26.50 -4.13 10.70
N LEU A 133 25.69 -4.41 9.66
CA LEU A 133 24.98 -5.68 9.50
C LEU A 133 25.52 -6.57 8.36
N GLY A 134 26.27 -5.99 7.42
CA GLY A 134 26.62 -6.61 6.15
C GLY A 134 25.48 -6.53 5.13
N LEU A 135 25.81 -6.73 3.84
CA LEU A 135 24.88 -6.60 2.71
C LEU A 135 23.65 -7.48 2.88
N GLN A 136 23.84 -8.76 3.16
CA GLN A 136 22.76 -9.74 3.22
C GLN A 136 21.72 -9.42 4.30
N ASN A 137 22.16 -9.00 5.48
CA ASN A 137 21.26 -8.68 6.59
C ASN A 137 20.63 -7.28 6.47
N ALA A 138 21.32 -6.34 5.81
CA ALA A 138 20.81 -4.98 5.62
C ALA A 138 19.75 -4.87 4.51
N PHE A 139 19.85 -5.66 3.43
CA PHE A 139 18.96 -5.58 2.27
C PHE A 139 17.46 -5.66 2.59
N PRO A 140 16.94 -6.56 3.45
CA PRO A 140 15.51 -6.58 3.77
C PRO A 140 14.99 -5.29 4.41
N PHE A 141 15.84 -4.59 5.18
CA PHE A 141 15.48 -3.32 5.80
C PHE A 141 15.58 -2.15 4.83
N LEU A 142 16.55 -2.15 3.94
CA LEU A 142 16.81 -1.08 2.99
C LEU A 142 15.90 -1.16 1.76
N MET A 143 15.77 -2.34 1.15
CA MET A 143 15.06 -2.51 -0.13
C MET A 143 13.56 -2.78 0.02
N GLU A 144 13.10 -3.14 1.22
CA GLU A 144 11.68 -3.35 1.50
C GLU A 144 11.13 -2.34 2.52
N GLY A 145 11.98 -1.48 3.09
CA GLY A 145 11.59 -0.49 4.09
C GLY A 145 11.02 -1.11 5.37
N LYS A 146 11.44 -2.33 5.72
CA LYS A 146 10.95 -3.03 6.90
C LYS A 146 11.29 -2.28 8.17
N GLN A 147 10.27 -2.03 8.98
CA GLN A 147 10.41 -1.46 10.31
C GLN A 147 10.52 -2.56 11.36
N PHE A 148 11.21 -2.27 12.45
CA PHE A 148 11.42 -3.21 13.54
C PHE A 148 11.27 -2.51 14.91
N GLY A 149 10.93 -3.29 15.94
CA GLY A 149 10.78 -2.80 17.31
C GLY A 149 12.08 -2.88 18.10
N VAL A 150 12.00 -2.48 19.37
CA VAL A 150 13.13 -2.39 20.31
C VAL A 150 13.86 -3.74 20.47
N ASP A 151 13.13 -4.83 20.73
CA ASP A 151 13.73 -6.15 20.91
C ASP A 151 14.49 -6.64 19.67
N LYS A 152 13.91 -6.42 18.48
CA LYS A 152 14.57 -6.78 17.23
C LYS A 152 15.82 -5.94 16.98
N ALA A 153 15.78 -4.65 17.28
CA ALA A 153 16.95 -3.77 17.19
C ALA A 153 18.07 -4.23 18.12
N LYS A 154 17.72 -4.64 19.36
CA LYS A 154 18.66 -5.20 20.33
C LYS A 154 19.27 -6.52 19.82
N SER A 155 18.44 -7.43 19.30
CA SER A 155 18.93 -8.72 18.76
C SER A 155 19.83 -8.57 17.54
N LEU A 156 19.71 -7.46 16.78
CA LEU A 156 20.57 -7.12 15.65
C LEU A 156 21.86 -6.39 16.06
N GLY A 157 22.02 -6.05 17.36
CA GLY A 157 23.13 -5.24 17.85
C GLY A 157 23.07 -3.76 17.45
N LEU A 158 21.92 -3.32 16.95
CA LEU A 158 21.72 -1.92 16.51
C LEU A 158 21.42 -1.00 17.69
N ILE A 159 20.95 -1.49 18.82
CA ILE A 159 20.89 -0.75 20.10
C ILE A 159 21.68 -1.48 21.17
N GLN A 160 22.35 -0.73 22.04
CA GLN A 160 23.26 -1.24 23.06
C GLN A 160 22.55 -1.56 24.35
N ASP A 161 21.51 -0.78 24.72
CA ASP A 161 20.74 -1.04 25.94
C ASP A 161 19.27 -0.58 25.83
N ILE A 162 18.45 -1.06 26.78
CA ILE A 162 17.01 -0.77 26.86
C ILE A 162 16.75 -0.17 28.23
N ALA A 163 15.92 0.87 28.31
CA ALA A 163 15.49 1.54 29.52
C ALA A 163 13.97 1.38 29.71
N GLU A 164 13.52 1.22 30.94
CA GLU A 164 12.08 1.07 31.24
C GLU A 164 11.38 2.42 31.48
N THR A 165 12.12 3.46 31.86
CA THR A 165 11.56 4.81 32.06
C THR A 165 12.38 5.88 31.34
N PRO A 166 11.80 7.07 31.07
CA PRO A 166 12.54 8.18 30.48
C PRO A 166 13.73 8.66 31.34
N GLU A 167 13.62 8.58 32.64
CA GLU A 167 14.69 8.91 33.59
C GLU A 167 15.85 7.91 33.44
N GLU A 168 15.54 6.61 33.49
CA GLU A 168 16.53 5.54 33.29
C GLU A 168 17.21 5.66 31.92
N LEU A 169 16.46 6.05 30.87
CA LEU A 169 17.02 6.28 29.54
C LEU A 169 18.14 7.33 29.57
N MET A 170 17.92 8.44 30.26
CA MET A 170 18.93 9.49 30.38
C MET A 170 20.09 9.09 31.28
N ASP A 171 19.82 8.40 32.41
CA ASP A 171 20.85 7.91 33.30
C ASP A 171 21.79 6.92 32.61
N LYS A 172 21.23 5.99 31.84
CA LYS A 172 22.00 5.03 31.02
C LYS A 172 22.81 5.73 29.93
N ALA A 173 22.25 6.74 29.27
CA ALA A 173 22.97 7.52 28.25
C ALA A 173 24.17 8.28 28.86
N ILE A 174 23.98 8.91 30.02
CA ILE A 174 25.04 9.61 30.74
C ILE A 174 26.09 8.61 31.25
N ALA A 175 25.67 7.48 31.79
CA ALA A 175 26.60 6.43 32.26
C ALA A 175 27.47 5.93 31.11
N TRP A 176 26.84 5.64 29.96
CA TRP A 176 27.56 5.17 28.76
C TRP A 176 28.62 6.17 28.30
N VAL A 177 28.30 7.48 28.29
CA VAL A 177 29.24 8.55 27.95
C VAL A 177 30.44 8.53 28.91
N LYS A 178 30.21 8.39 30.23
CA LYS A 178 31.26 8.36 31.24
C LYS A 178 32.16 7.12 31.16
N GLU A 179 31.57 5.96 30.82
CA GLU A 179 32.29 4.70 30.72
C GLU A 179 33.12 4.59 29.43
N HIS A 180 32.78 5.39 28.39
CA HIS A 180 33.42 5.33 27.08
C HIS A 180 34.01 6.68 26.68
N PRO A 181 34.97 7.25 27.44
CA PRO A 181 35.46 8.62 27.25
C PRO A 181 36.12 8.85 25.88
N LYS A 182 36.46 7.81 25.17
CA LYS A 182 36.92 7.85 23.77
C LYS A 182 36.09 6.84 22.97
N SER A 183 35.40 7.31 21.97
CA SER A 183 34.56 6.46 21.13
C SER A 183 34.77 6.77 19.65
N GLN A 184 34.65 5.73 18.85
CA GLN A 184 34.61 5.80 17.40
C GLN A 184 33.69 4.71 16.87
N GLN A 185 33.17 4.89 15.68
CA GLN A 185 32.37 3.83 15.05
C GLN A 185 33.23 2.59 14.78
N PRO A 186 32.65 1.38 14.87
CA PRO A 186 33.38 0.15 14.56
C PRO A 186 34.04 0.18 13.19
N PHE A 187 33.37 0.76 12.20
CA PHE A 187 33.84 0.83 10.83
C PHE A 187 34.88 1.93 10.56
N ASP A 188 35.17 2.78 11.52
CA ASP A 188 36.27 3.75 11.51
C ASP A 188 37.58 3.19 12.11
N VAL A 189 37.49 2.03 12.74
CA VAL A 189 38.66 1.34 13.28
C VAL A 189 39.49 0.76 12.11
N LYS A 190 40.78 1.05 12.11
CA LYS A 190 41.70 0.50 11.09
C LYS A 190 41.61 -1.03 11.04
N GLY A 191 41.38 -1.57 9.85
CA GLY A 191 41.28 -3.00 9.63
C GLY A 191 39.89 -3.58 9.87
N TYR A 192 38.88 -2.74 10.10
CA TYR A 192 37.49 -3.19 10.19
C TYR A 192 37.07 -4.00 8.94
N LYS A 193 36.36 -5.08 9.20
CA LYS A 193 35.78 -5.92 8.13
C LYS A 193 34.25 -5.89 8.26
N ILE A 194 33.60 -5.56 7.16
CA ILE A 194 32.14 -5.58 7.06
C ILE A 194 31.64 -7.01 7.34
N PRO A 195 30.61 -7.18 8.19
CA PRO A 195 30.04 -8.51 8.45
C PRO A 195 29.59 -9.21 7.15
N GLY A 196 29.96 -10.46 6.97
CA GLY A 196 29.69 -11.21 5.75
C GLY A 196 30.63 -10.90 4.58
N GLY A 197 31.45 -9.85 4.68
CA GLY A 197 32.46 -9.47 3.67
C GLY A 197 31.96 -8.43 2.65
N ASP A 198 32.77 -8.26 1.63
CA ASP A 198 32.58 -7.36 0.47
C ASP A 198 32.37 -8.17 -0.83
N PRO A 199 32.18 -7.53 -2.00
CA PRO A 199 32.01 -8.22 -3.27
C PRO A 199 33.18 -9.15 -3.68
N LYS A 200 34.35 -9.04 -3.07
CA LYS A 200 35.49 -9.94 -3.29
C LYS A 200 35.36 -11.24 -2.51
N THR A 201 34.48 -11.28 -1.52
CA THR A 201 34.18 -12.47 -0.73
C THR A 201 33.32 -13.44 -1.55
N PRO A 202 33.69 -14.73 -1.70
CA PRO A 202 32.98 -15.66 -2.60
C PRO A 202 31.47 -15.75 -2.36
N ALA A 203 31.02 -15.81 -1.11
CA ALA A 203 29.60 -15.88 -0.78
C ALA A 203 28.83 -14.59 -1.18
N VAL A 204 29.43 -13.43 -0.99
CA VAL A 204 28.86 -12.14 -1.42
C VAL A 204 28.86 -12.03 -2.94
N ALA A 205 29.94 -12.41 -3.62
CA ALA A 205 30.01 -12.43 -5.07
C ALA A 205 28.92 -13.32 -5.69
N GLN A 206 28.71 -14.52 -5.13
CA GLN A 206 27.66 -15.43 -5.58
C GLN A 206 26.25 -14.84 -5.37
N MET A 207 25.98 -14.22 -4.23
CA MET A 207 24.73 -13.52 -3.97
C MET A 207 24.49 -12.39 -4.98
N LEU A 208 25.50 -11.56 -5.21
CA LEU A 208 25.41 -10.40 -6.12
C LEU A 208 25.28 -10.79 -7.59
N ALA A 209 25.75 -11.96 -7.99
CA ALA A 209 25.55 -12.46 -9.36
C ALA A 209 24.05 -12.69 -9.68
N ILE A 210 23.22 -12.94 -8.68
CA ILE A 210 21.79 -13.27 -8.84
C ILE A 210 20.89 -12.11 -8.38
N ALA A 211 21.29 -11.35 -7.35
CA ALA A 211 20.46 -10.34 -6.72
C ALA A 211 19.84 -9.30 -7.67
N PRO A 212 20.56 -8.73 -8.67
CA PRO A 212 19.97 -7.79 -9.62
C PRO A 212 18.85 -8.39 -10.46
N ALA A 213 19.00 -9.65 -10.91
CA ALA A 213 17.97 -10.35 -11.67
C ALA A 213 16.73 -10.63 -10.82
N MET A 214 16.92 -11.06 -9.57
CA MET A 214 15.81 -11.27 -8.62
C MET A 214 15.10 -9.95 -8.30
N LEU A 215 15.85 -8.87 -8.13
CA LEU A 215 15.28 -7.54 -7.89
C LEU A 215 14.46 -7.09 -9.10
N ARG A 216 15.00 -7.23 -10.30
CA ARG A 216 14.32 -6.90 -11.55
C ARG A 216 13.05 -7.73 -11.76
N ASP A 217 13.11 -9.02 -11.44
CA ASP A 217 11.91 -9.87 -11.50
C ASP A 217 10.84 -9.42 -10.50
N LYS A 218 11.23 -9.01 -9.29
CA LYS A 218 10.29 -8.51 -8.27
C LYS A 218 9.69 -7.15 -8.61
N THR A 219 10.48 -6.23 -9.13
CA THR A 219 10.08 -4.84 -9.41
C THR A 219 9.61 -4.60 -10.83
N LYS A 220 9.87 -5.54 -11.74
CA LYS A 220 9.69 -5.44 -13.21
C LYS A 220 10.37 -4.21 -13.82
N GLY A 221 11.28 -3.57 -13.08
CA GLY A 221 11.97 -2.35 -13.48
C GLY A 221 11.18 -1.06 -13.32
N CYS A 222 10.02 -1.11 -12.65
CA CYS A 222 9.16 0.05 -12.44
C CYS A 222 9.67 1.01 -11.36
N TYR A 223 10.53 0.53 -10.46
CA TYR A 223 10.96 1.27 -9.26
C TYR A 223 12.47 1.47 -9.25
N PRO A 224 12.97 2.69 -9.50
CA PRO A 224 14.40 2.97 -9.50
C PRO A 224 15.04 2.92 -8.10
N ALA A 225 14.28 3.16 -7.03
CA ALA A 225 14.82 3.24 -5.68
C ALA A 225 15.47 1.94 -5.18
N PRO A 226 14.87 0.73 -5.30
CA PRO A 226 15.52 -0.51 -4.90
C PRO A 226 16.82 -0.80 -5.67
N GLU A 227 16.87 -0.47 -6.97
CA GLU A 227 18.08 -0.62 -7.78
C GLU A 227 19.19 0.32 -7.32
N ALA A 228 18.84 1.59 -7.06
CA ALA A 228 19.76 2.61 -6.52
C ALA A 228 20.27 2.25 -5.11
N ILE A 229 19.41 1.71 -4.25
CA ILE A 229 19.80 1.21 -2.92
C ILE A 229 20.82 0.07 -3.05
N MET A 230 20.56 -0.90 -3.91
CA MET A 230 21.48 -2.02 -4.14
C MET A 230 22.84 -1.51 -4.65
N ALA A 231 22.83 -0.63 -5.65
CA ALA A 231 24.05 -0.04 -6.20
C ALA A 231 24.85 0.72 -5.14
N ALA A 232 24.22 1.66 -4.42
CA ALA A 232 24.88 2.43 -3.36
C ALA A 232 25.45 1.53 -2.24
N ALA A 233 24.69 0.50 -1.85
CA ALA A 233 25.13 -0.46 -0.85
C ALA A 233 26.38 -1.23 -1.29
N VAL A 234 26.37 -1.76 -2.50
CA VAL A 234 27.47 -2.59 -3.03
C VAL A 234 28.72 -1.75 -3.29
N GLU A 235 28.57 -0.62 -3.99
CA GLU A 235 29.67 0.30 -4.26
C GLU A 235 30.30 0.84 -2.98
N GLY A 236 29.45 1.20 -2.00
CA GLY A 236 29.89 1.71 -0.69
C GLY A 236 30.72 0.74 0.13
N THR A 237 30.62 -0.59 -0.10
CA THR A 237 31.48 -1.58 0.58
C THR A 237 32.91 -1.62 0.05
N GLN A 238 33.17 -1.03 -1.11
CA GLN A 238 34.45 -1.13 -1.81
C GLN A 238 35.34 0.11 -1.60
N VAL A 239 34.84 1.10 -0.88
CA VAL A 239 35.50 2.39 -0.64
C VAL A 239 35.47 2.74 0.86
N ASP A 240 36.17 3.80 1.26
CA ASP A 240 36.08 4.37 2.60
C ASP A 240 34.68 4.92 2.91
N VAL A 241 34.45 5.26 4.20
CA VAL A 241 33.14 5.73 4.68
C VAL A 241 32.71 7.02 3.98
N ASP A 242 33.60 7.98 3.85
CA ASP A 242 33.28 9.31 3.33
C ASP A 242 32.99 9.27 1.83
N THR A 243 33.73 8.46 1.10
CA THR A 243 33.44 8.16 -0.32
C THR A 243 32.10 7.42 -0.46
N ALA A 244 31.82 6.44 0.40
CA ALA A 244 30.53 5.74 0.40
C ALA A 244 29.35 6.69 0.66
N LEU A 245 29.48 7.62 1.62
CA LEU A 245 28.49 8.66 1.88
C LEU A 245 28.25 9.57 0.67
N THR A 246 29.28 9.86 -0.11
CA THR A 246 29.18 10.63 -1.36
C THR A 246 28.44 9.85 -2.44
N ILE A 247 28.73 8.56 -2.59
CA ILE A 247 28.03 7.66 -3.53
C ILE A 247 26.52 7.62 -3.18
N GLU A 248 26.19 7.40 -1.93
CA GLU A 248 24.80 7.41 -1.44
C GLU A 248 24.09 8.75 -1.78
N SER A 249 24.76 9.91 -1.61
CA SER A 249 24.18 11.21 -1.95
C SER A 249 23.89 11.37 -3.43
N ARG A 250 24.74 10.83 -4.32
CA ARG A 250 24.49 10.86 -5.77
C ARG A 250 23.21 10.11 -6.13
N TYR A 251 23.08 8.89 -5.63
CA TYR A 251 21.87 8.09 -5.86
C TYR A 251 20.63 8.71 -5.19
N PHE A 252 20.79 9.32 -4.01
CA PHE A 252 19.68 10.04 -3.36
C PHE A 252 19.21 11.22 -4.19
N THR A 253 20.14 12.05 -4.68
CA THR A 253 19.83 13.19 -5.56
C THR A 253 19.11 12.74 -6.83
N TYR A 254 19.61 11.68 -7.49
CA TYR A 254 18.95 11.09 -8.66
C TYR A 254 17.49 10.71 -8.38
N LEU A 255 17.22 10.04 -7.26
CA LEU A 255 15.87 9.63 -6.91
C LEU A 255 14.99 10.82 -6.49
N ALA A 256 15.53 11.73 -5.68
CA ALA A 256 14.79 12.88 -5.16
C ALA A 256 14.39 13.87 -6.27
N THR A 257 15.19 14.01 -7.31
CA THR A 257 14.86 14.86 -8.48
C THR A 257 14.06 14.11 -9.55
N GLY A 258 13.91 12.78 -9.40
CA GLY A 258 13.17 11.93 -10.32
C GLY A 258 11.65 12.00 -10.14
N GLN A 259 10.89 11.70 -11.20
CA GLN A 259 9.44 11.78 -11.19
C GLN A 259 8.77 10.71 -10.31
N VAL A 260 9.32 9.50 -10.23
CA VAL A 260 8.72 8.38 -9.48
C VAL A 260 8.61 8.71 -7.99
N SER A 261 9.64 9.30 -7.39
CA SER A 261 9.58 9.70 -5.97
C SER A 261 8.50 10.75 -5.71
N LYS A 262 8.33 11.72 -6.63
CA LYS A 262 7.28 12.74 -6.52
C LYS A 262 5.88 12.15 -6.60
N ASN A 263 5.67 11.22 -7.52
CA ASN A 263 4.42 10.49 -7.64
C ASN A 263 4.10 9.72 -6.36
N MET A 264 5.08 8.99 -5.84
CA MET A 264 4.89 8.17 -4.64
C MET A 264 4.73 9.02 -3.37
N ILE A 265 5.49 10.10 -3.21
CA ILE A 265 5.31 11.06 -2.10
C ILE A 265 3.93 11.71 -2.18
N GLY A 266 3.53 12.20 -3.37
CA GLY A 266 2.24 12.85 -3.59
C GLY A 266 1.07 11.95 -3.18
N THR A 267 1.11 10.69 -3.55
CA THR A 267 0.00 9.76 -3.28
C THR A 267 0.12 9.08 -1.92
N PHE A 268 1.26 8.45 -1.60
CA PHE A 268 1.38 7.64 -0.38
C PHE A 268 1.65 8.45 0.87
N TRP A 269 2.08 9.70 0.76
CA TRP A 269 2.23 10.60 1.90
C TRP A 269 1.13 11.65 1.93
N HIS A 270 1.09 12.58 0.96
CA HIS A 270 0.11 13.67 0.98
C HIS A 270 -1.32 13.18 0.80
N GLY A 271 -1.57 12.36 -0.20
CA GLY A 271 -2.89 11.79 -0.48
C GLY A 271 -3.42 10.95 0.67
N MET A 272 -2.59 10.05 1.22
CA MET A 272 -2.98 9.23 2.37
C MET A 272 -3.22 10.05 3.64
N ASN A 273 -2.43 11.10 3.88
CA ASN A 273 -2.65 11.99 5.01
C ASN A 273 -3.94 12.81 4.83
N ALA A 274 -4.23 13.28 3.62
CA ALA A 274 -5.48 13.96 3.31
C ALA A 274 -6.70 13.04 3.55
N ILE A 275 -6.66 11.79 3.11
CA ILE A 275 -7.73 10.82 3.40
C ILE A 275 -7.88 10.58 4.91
N LYS A 276 -6.78 10.39 5.63
CA LYS A 276 -6.81 10.23 7.10
C LYS A 276 -7.40 11.44 7.80
N ALA A 277 -7.14 12.64 7.28
CA ALA A 277 -7.71 13.88 7.78
C ALA A 277 -9.20 14.08 7.40
N GLY A 278 -9.76 13.22 6.53
CA GLY A 278 -11.15 13.27 6.12
C GLY A 278 -11.41 14.20 4.93
N ALA A 279 -10.52 14.22 3.92
CA ALA A 279 -10.65 15.10 2.75
C ALA A 279 -12.00 15.00 2.05
N SER A 280 -12.53 13.78 1.89
CA SER A 280 -13.84 13.52 1.24
C SER A 280 -14.97 13.26 2.25
N ARG A 281 -14.72 13.48 3.55
CA ARG A 281 -15.71 13.40 4.61
C ARG A 281 -16.44 14.73 4.78
N PRO A 282 -17.79 14.74 4.92
CA PRO A 282 -18.53 15.94 5.30
C PRO A 282 -17.98 16.58 6.57
N LYS A 283 -17.65 17.89 6.52
CA LYS A 283 -16.94 18.59 7.61
C LYS A 283 -17.85 18.95 8.78
N ASP A 284 -19.11 19.27 8.50
CA ASP A 284 -20.07 19.79 9.50
C ASP A 284 -20.78 18.68 10.28
N VAL A 285 -20.35 17.43 10.15
CA VAL A 285 -20.88 16.29 10.86
C VAL A 285 -19.92 15.85 11.95
N ALA A 286 -20.44 15.66 13.17
CA ALA A 286 -19.67 15.18 14.31
C ALA A 286 -18.99 13.83 14.00
N LYS A 287 -17.84 13.57 14.62
CA LYS A 287 -17.17 12.28 14.51
C LYS A 287 -18.03 11.18 15.14
N TRP A 288 -18.06 10.05 14.48
CA TRP A 288 -18.87 8.90 14.87
C TRP A 288 -18.01 7.63 14.96
N GLN A 289 -18.45 6.67 15.75
CA GLN A 289 -17.87 5.34 15.84
C GLN A 289 -18.97 4.29 15.89
N ALA A 290 -18.84 3.25 15.08
CA ALA A 290 -19.74 2.11 15.17
C ALA A 290 -19.54 1.37 16.50
N SER A 291 -20.63 1.09 17.20
CA SER A 291 -20.62 0.36 18.47
C SER A 291 -21.00 -1.12 18.29
N LYS A 292 -21.86 -1.43 17.33
CA LYS A 292 -22.29 -2.78 16.98
C LYS A 292 -22.67 -2.84 15.51
N VAL A 293 -22.05 -3.76 14.77
CA VAL A 293 -22.23 -3.89 13.32
C VAL A 293 -22.92 -5.21 12.98
N GLY A 294 -23.97 -5.14 12.15
CA GLY A 294 -24.60 -6.31 11.54
C GLY A 294 -23.97 -6.60 10.16
N VAL A 295 -23.76 -7.86 9.85
CA VAL A 295 -23.31 -8.31 8.51
C VAL A 295 -24.28 -9.39 8.04
N LEU A 296 -24.92 -9.17 6.89
CA LEU A 296 -25.86 -10.09 6.27
C LEU A 296 -25.19 -10.88 5.16
N GLY A 297 -25.20 -12.20 5.29
CA GLY A 297 -24.43 -13.11 4.44
C GLY A 297 -23.07 -13.43 5.04
N ALA A 298 -22.81 -14.70 5.31
CA ALA A 298 -21.58 -15.21 5.92
C ALA A 298 -20.66 -15.88 4.88
N GLY A 299 -20.84 -15.57 3.60
CA GLY A 299 -19.95 -15.95 2.53
C GLY A 299 -18.58 -15.25 2.63
N MET A 300 -17.75 -15.42 1.61
CA MET A 300 -16.37 -14.90 1.59
C MET A 300 -16.28 -13.41 1.97
N MET A 301 -17.17 -12.57 1.41
CA MET A 301 -17.14 -11.13 1.68
C MET A 301 -17.61 -10.80 3.10
N GLY A 302 -18.78 -11.32 3.50
CA GLY A 302 -19.31 -11.06 4.84
C GLY A 302 -18.44 -11.59 5.97
N ALA A 303 -17.87 -12.78 5.81
CA ALA A 303 -16.89 -13.33 6.75
C ALA A 303 -15.65 -12.44 6.89
N GLY A 304 -15.14 -11.90 5.77
CA GLY A 304 -14.02 -10.98 5.75
C GLY A 304 -14.34 -9.61 6.37
N ILE A 305 -15.55 -9.07 6.15
CA ILE A 305 -16.03 -7.83 6.78
C ILE A 305 -16.14 -8.02 8.29
N ALA A 306 -16.75 -9.14 8.73
CA ALA A 306 -16.86 -9.47 10.15
C ALA A 306 -15.49 -9.57 10.84
N TYR A 307 -14.52 -10.25 10.20
CA TYR A 307 -13.15 -10.30 10.68
C TYR A 307 -12.51 -8.92 10.82
N SER A 308 -12.60 -8.11 9.76
CA SER A 308 -11.96 -6.77 9.72
C SER A 308 -12.54 -5.83 10.78
N THR A 309 -13.81 -6.00 11.09
CA THR A 309 -14.54 -5.24 12.13
C THR A 309 -14.17 -5.72 13.54
N ALA A 310 -14.27 -7.02 13.80
CA ALA A 310 -14.03 -7.60 15.12
C ALA A 310 -12.57 -7.45 15.59
N ILE A 311 -11.58 -7.57 14.68
CA ILE A 311 -10.16 -7.41 15.06
C ILE A 311 -9.83 -5.98 15.54
N LYS A 312 -10.70 -5.02 15.25
CA LYS A 312 -10.61 -3.63 15.73
C LYS A 312 -11.41 -3.37 17.00
N GLY A 313 -11.99 -4.43 17.59
CA GLY A 313 -12.69 -4.37 18.86
C GLY A 313 -14.18 -4.00 18.75
N VAL A 314 -14.77 -4.03 17.55
CA VAL A 314 -16.18 -3.72 17.34
C VAL A 314 -17.00 -5.02 17.32
N PRO A 315 -18.04 -5.16 18.13
CA PRO A 315 -18.97 -6.30 18.12
C PRO A 315 -19.66 -6.46 16.76
N VAL A 316 -19.75 -7.70 16.29
CA VAL A 316 -20.35 -8.03 14.99
C VAL A 316 -21.41 -9.11 15.15
N VAL A 317 -22.58 -8.91 14.56
CA VAL A 317 -23.57 -9.95 14.33
C VAL A 317 -23.45 -10.43 12.89
N LEU A 318 -22.98 -11.65 12.71
CA LEU A 318 -22.85 -12.28 11.40
C LEU A 318 -24.06 -13.19 11.16
N LYS A 319 -25.00 -12.71 10.33
CA LYS A 319 -26.26 -13.40 10.02
C LYS A 319 -26.20 -14.08 8.66
N ASP A 320 -26.65 -15.33 8.62
CA ASP A 320 -26.88 -16.05 7.36
C ASP A 320 -28.25 -16.75 7.41
N VAL A 321 -28.60 -17.50 6.34
CA VAL A 321 -29.86 -18.25 6.27
C VAL A 321 -29.93 -19.39 7.29
N SER A 322 -28.78 -19.89 7.77
CA SER A 322 -28.68 -20.88 8.84
C SER A 322 -27.52 -20.56 9.78
N VAL A 323 -27.63 -21.01 11.02
CA VAL A 323 -26.55 -20.87 12.02
C VAL A 323 -25.29 -21.61 11.53
N GLU A 324 -25.44 -22.74 10.86
CA GLU A 324 -24.31 -23.49 10.30
C GLU A 324 -23.50 -22.65 9.30
N ASN A 325 -24.16 -21.93 8.38
CA ASN A 325 -23.49 -21.06 7.44
C ASN A 325 -22.82 -19.87 8.15
N ALA A 326 -23.50 -19.28 9.13
CA ALA A 326 -22.94 -18.18 9.93
C ALA A 326 -21.67 -18.64 10.71
N GLU A 327 -21.69 -19.84 11.28
CA GLU A 327 -20.52 -20.42 11.98
C GLU A 327 -19.38 -20.75 11.00
N LYS A 328 -19.65 -21.21 9.78
CA LYS A 328 -18.62 -21.36 8.73
C LYS A 328 -17.95 -20.01 8.41
N GLY A 329 -18.74 -18.95 8.33
CA GLY A 329 -18.22 -17.60 8.15
C GLY A 329 -17.35 -17.15 9.35
N LYS A 330 -17.76 -17.42 10.58
CA LYS A 330 -16.96 -17.15 11.78
C LYS A 330 -15.66 -17.97 11.82
N ALA A 331 -15.69 -19.22 11.35
CA ALA A 331 -14.51 -20.09 11.25
C ALA A 331 -13.42 -19.52 10.33
N TYR A 332 -13.77 -18.69 9.34
CA TYR A 332 -12.80 -17.94 8.55
C TYR A 332 -11.96 -17.01 9.43
N SER A 333 -12.60 -16.26 10.34
CA SER A 333 -11.91 -15.40 11.30
C SER A 333 -11.00 -16.21 12.22
N GLN A 334 -11.48 -17.35 12.74
CA GLN A 334 -10.67 -18.24 13.56
C GLN A 334 -9.39 -18.69 12.85
N LYS A 335 -9.51 -19.15 11.60
CA LYS A 335 -8.35 -19.58 10.80
C LYS A 335 -7.30 -18.48 10.64
N LEU A 336 -7.72 -17.24 10.38
CA LEU A 336 -6.80 -16.10 10.24
C LEU A 336 -6.11 -15.76 11.57
N LEU A 337 -6.85 -15.80 12.67
CA LEU A 337 -6.34 -15.50 14.00
C LEU A 337 -5.41 -16.61 14.51
N ASP A 338 -5.74 -17.88 14.30
CA ASP A 338 -4.88 -19.03 14.64
C ASP A 338 -3.53 -18.95 13.92
N LYS A 339 -3.54 -18.54 12.65
CA LYS A 339 -2.32 -18.27 11.90
C LYS A 339 -1.46 -17.17 12.54
N LYS A 340 -2.08 -16.11 13.07
CA LYS A 340 -1.34 -15.05 13.78
C LYS A 340 -0.74 -15.55 15.09
N VAL A 341 -1.47 -16.38 15.82
CA VAL A 341 -0.98 -17.01 17.06
C VAL A 341 0.21 -17.93 16.77
N SER A 342 0.10 -18.80 15.76
CA SER A 342 1.19 -19.70 15.37
C SER A 342 2.46 -18.98 14.90
N GLN A 343 2.31 -17.76 14.40
CA GLN A 343 3.42 -16.88 14.00
C GLN A 343 3.95 -15.99 15.13
N GLY A 344 3.45 -16.13 16.36
CA GLY A 344 3.83 -15.29 17.50
C GLY A 344 3.42 -13.82 17.39
N ARG A 345 2.46 -13.50 16.50
CA ARG A 345 1.97 -12.12 16.25
C ARG A 345 0.75 -11.76 17.10
N MET A 346 0.21 -12.71 17.84
CA MET A 346 -0.96 -12.57 18.69
C MET A 346 -0.94 -13.65 19.78
N THR A 347 -1.45 -13.34 20.96
CA THR A 347 -1.66 -14.36 22.01
C THR A 347 -2.98 -15.11 21.79
N ALA A 348 -3.11 -16.29 22.39
CA ALA A 348 -4.34 -17.09 22.33
C ALA A 348 -5.53 -16.36 23.01
N GLU A 349 -5.28 -15.69 24.13
CA GLU A 349 -6.29 -14.92 24.87
C GLU A 349 -6.82 -13.78 23.99
N LYS A 350 -5.96 -13.09 23.24
CA LYS A 350 -6.37 -12.02 22.32
C LYS A 350 -7.18 -12.56 21.14
N ARG A 351 -6.81 -13.72 20.59
CA ARG A 351 -7.61 -14.43 19.59
C ARG A 351 -9.03 -14.69 20.11
N ASP A 352 -9.14 -15.26 21.33
CA ASP A 352 -10.43 -15.62 21.90
C ASP A 352 -11.30 -14.40 22.19
N GLN A 353 -10.69 -13.30 22.65
CA GLN A 353 -11.36 -12.00 22.78
C GLN A 353 -11.92 -11.49 21.46
N VAL A 354 -11.17 -11.57 20.36
CA VAL A 354 -11.65 -11.15 19.04
C VAL A 354 -12.78 -12.05 18.55
N LEU A 355 -12.66 -13.37 18.69
CA LEU A 355 -13.70 -14.33 18.28
C LEU A 355 -15.00 -14.16 19.08
N SER A 356 -14.92 -13.79 20.36
CA SER A 356 -16.11 -13.52 21.19
C SER A 356 -16.91 -12.31 20.75
N LEU A 357 -16.29 -11.39 19.97
CA LEU A 357 -16.99 -10.25 19.38
C LEU A 357 -17.86 -10.63 18.17
N ILE A 358 -17.70 -11.82 17.59
CA ILE A 358 -18.49 -12.26 16.44
C ILE A 358 -19.59 -13.21 16.92
N THR A 359 -20.83 -12.77 16.80
CA THR A 359 -22.02 -13.59 17.07
C THR A 359 -22.55 -14.13 15.75
N ALA A 360 -22.46 -15.45 15.56
CA ALA A 360 -23.02 -16.13 14.39
C ALA A 360 -24.50 -16.47 14.66
N THR A 361 -25.41 -16.12 13.73
CA THR A 361 -26.84 -16.32 13.91
C THR A 361 -27.61 -16.50 12.61
N ALA A 362 -28.79 -17.09 12.70
CA ALA A 362 -29.80 -17.09 11.65
C ALA A 362 -30.95 -16.10 11.92
N SER A 363 -31.03 -15.54 13.15
CA SER A 363 -32.11 -14.64 13.56
C SER A 363 -31.81 -13.19 13.23
N ALA A 364 -32.75 -12.50 12.60
CA ALA A 364 -32.67 -11.06 12.38
C ALA A 364 -32.83 -10.27 13.67
N GLU A 365 -33.48 -10.82 14.72
CA GLU A 365 -33.66 -10.17 16.02
C GLU A 365 -32.31 -9.88 16.71
N ASP A 366 -31.29 -10.67 16.47
CA ASP A 366 -29.96 -10.46 17.04
C ASP A 366 -29.28 -9.19 16.51
N LEU A 367 -29.76 -8.64 15.37
CA LEU A 367 -29.33 -7.36 14.81
C LEU A 367 -29.81 -6.16 15.66
N LYS A 368 -30.71 -6.36 16.61
CA LYS A 368 -31.21 -5.29 17.45
C LYS A 368 -30.07 -4.54 18.13
N GLY A 369 -30.10 -3.23 17.98
CA GLY A 369 -29.07 -2.36 18.54
C GLY A 369 -27.82 -2.19 17.66
N CYS A 370 -27.81 -2.72 16.43
CA CYS A 370 -26.79 -2.36 15.45
C CYS A 370 -26.99 -0.92 15.00
N ASP A 371 -25.90 -0.20 14.92
CA ASP A 371 -25.87 1.17 14.41
C ASP A 371 -25.36 1.25 12.94
N LEU A 372 -24.86 0.13 12.43
CA LEU A 372 -24.55 -0.10 11.03
C LEU A 372 -24.89 -1.54 10.67
N ILE A 373 -25.59 -1.76 9.55
CA ILE A 373 -25.80 -3.09 8.97
C ILE A 373 -25.29 -3.07 7.52
N ILE A 374 -24.48 -4.06 7.16
CA ILE A 374 -23.87 -4.21 5.83
C ILE A 374 -24.40 -5.51 5.23
N GLU A 375 -25.15 -5.44 4.13
CA GLU A 375 -25.53 -6.64 3.38
C GLU A 375 -24.41 -7.03 2.41
N ALA A 376 -24.09 -8.31 2.42
CA ALA A 376 -23.08 -8.95 1.57
C ALA A 376 -23.61 -10.30 1.03
N VAL A 377 -24.88 -10.33 0.62
CA VAL A 377 -25.54 -11.49 0.01
C VAL A 377 -25.29 -11.54 -1.49
N PHE A 378 -25.79 -12.56 -2.18
CA PHE A 378 -25.62 -12.71 -3.63
C PHE A 378 -26.07 -11.47 -4.39
N GLU A 379 -25.43 -11.20 -5.53
CA GLU A 379 -25.66 -10.04 -6.39
C GLU A 379 -26.99 -10.18 -7.16
N ASN A 380 -28.08 -10.08 -6.41
CA ASN A 380 -29.45 -10.14 -6.91
C ASN A 380 -30.30 -9.05 -6.23
N GLN A 381 -30.90 -8.19 -7.03
CA GLN A 381 -31.64 -7.01 -6.54
C GLN A 381 -32.82 -7.37 -5.64
N GLU A 382 -33.60 -8.40 -5.97
CA GLU A 382 -34.75 -8.82 -5.19
C GLU A 382 -34.34 -9.40 -3.83
N LEU A 383 -33.27 -10.22 -3.82
CA LEU A 383 -32.71 -10.76 -2.57
C LEU A 383 -32.18 -9.66 -1.69
N LYS A 384 -31.42 -8.70 -2.24
CA LYS A 384 -30.92 -7.55 -1.50
C LYS A 384 -32.04 -6.69 -0.93
N ALA A 385 -33.10 -6.46 -1.69
CA ALA A 385 -34.28 -5.75 -1.23
C ALA A 385 -34.95 -6.45 -0.03
N LYS A 386 -35.14 -7.77 -0.12
CA LYS A 386 -35.74 -8.58 0.93
C LYS A 386 -34.92 -8.54 2.23
N VAL A 387 -33.60 -8.76 2.17
CA VAL A 387 -32.75 -8.77 3.37
C VAL A 387 -32.60 -7.37 3.97
N THR A 388 -32.63 -6.32 3.15
CA THR A 388 -32.64 -4.92 3.62
C THR A 388 -33.90 -4.65 4.45
N GLN A 389 -35.07 -4.98 3.93
CA GLN A 389 -36.37 -4.77 4.63
C GLN A 389 -36.47 -5.59 5.92
N GLU A 390 -35.95 -6.83 5.92
CA GLU A 390 -35.90 -7.69 7.10
C GLU A 390 -35.01 -7.12 8.20
N ALA A 391 -33.84 -6.57 7.84
CA ALA A 391 -32.80 -6.19 8.79
C ALA A 391 -32.94 -4.76 9.31
N GLU A 392 -33.36 -3.80 8.46
CA GLU A 392 -33.36 -2.38 8.82
C GLU A 392 -34.26 -2.03 10.01
N VAL A 393 -35.28 -2.86 10.30
CA VAL A 393 -36.19 -2.66 11.44
C VAL A 393 -35.49 -2.81 12.81
N PHE A 394 -34.33 -3.43 12.83
CA PHE A 394 -33.51 -3.65 14.02
C PHE A 394 -32.37 -2.62 14.18
N LEU A 395 -32.17 -1.73 13.20
CA LEU A 395 -31.25 -0.61 13.34
C LEU A 395 -31.69 0.35 14.45
N VAL A 396 -30.73 0.94 15.14
CA VAL A 396 -30.99 2.05 16.03
C VAL A 396 -31.48 3.28 15.24
N GLU A 397 -32.12 4.22 15.90
CA GLU A 397 -32.52 5.48 15.29
C GLU A 397 -31.28 6.20 14.69
N GLY A 398 -31.38 6.63 13.43
CA GLY A 398 -30.24 7.22 12.70
C GLY A 398 -29.12 6.22 12.35
N GLY A 399 -29.36 4.92 12.49
CA GLY A 399 -28.45 3.87 12.07
C GLY A 399 -28.31 3.80 10.54
N VAL A 400 -27.21 3.22 10.06
CA VAL A 400 -26.86 3.17 8.62
C VAL A 400 -27.14 1.77 8.07
N MET A 401 -27.87 1.71 6.94
CA MET A 401 -27.99 0.50 6.12
C MET A 401 -27.05 0.61 4.92
N ALA A 402 -26.21 -0.41 4.72
CA ALA A 402 -25.22 -0.40 3.65
C ALA A 402 -25.29 -1.67 2.80
N SER A 403 -24.95 -1.54 1.50
CA SER A 403 -24.78 -2.66 0.57
C SER A 403 -23.32 -2.80 0.14
N ASN A 404 -22.82 -4.05 0.15
CA ASN A 404 -21.49 -4.40 -0.39
C ASN A 404 -21.59 -4.81 -1.88
N THR A 405 -22.59 -4.37 -2.61
CA THR A 405 -22.68 -4.63 -4.05
C THR A 405 -21.44 -4.12 -4.79
N SER A 406 -21.06 -4.80 -5.86
CA SER A 406 -19.95 -4.38 -6.74
C SER A 406 -20.41 -3.67 -8.01
N THR A 407 -21.68 -3.85 -8.40
CA THR A 407 -22.17 -3.40 -9.73
C THR A 407 -23.56 -2.79 -9.72
N LEU A 408 -24.43 -3.18 -8.76
CA LEU A 408 -25.81 -2.71 -8.74
C LEU A 408 -25.89 -1.25 -8.21
N PRO A 409 -26.58 -0.36 -8.94
CA PRO A 409 -26.71 1.04 -8.50
C PRO A 409 -27.32 1.18 -7.11
N ILE A 410 -26.65 1.92 -6.25
CA ILE A 410 -27.05 2.13 -4.85
C ILE A 410 -28.39 2.83 -4.75
N THR A 411 -28.66 3.81 -5.62
CA THR A 411 -29.94 4.52 -5.68
C THR A 411 -31.11 3.55 -5.93
N GLY A 412 -30.89 2.55 -6.80
CA GLY A 412 -31.90 1.51 -7.05
C GLY A 412 -32.13 0.59 -5.84
N LEU A 413 -31.07 0.19 -5.16
CA LEU A 413 -31.14 -0.65 -3.95
C LEU A 413 -31.78 0.11 -2.76
N ALA A 414 -31.51 1.41 -2.65
CA ALA A 414 -32.09 2.26 -1.60
C ALA A 414 -33.63 2.35 -1.63
N ASN A 415 -34.26 2.05 -2.78
CA ASN A 415 -35.73 2.02 -2.88
C ASN A 415 -36.37 0.93 -1.99
N ALA A 416 -35.63 -0.07 -1.57
CA ALA A 416 -36.10 -1.10 -0.63
C ALA A 416 -36.02 -0.65 0.82
N SER A 417 -35.24 0.38 1.15
CA SER A 417 -35.11 0.92 2.50
C SER A 417 -36.25 1.87 2.82
N LYS A 418 -36.66 1.88 4.08
CA LYS A 418 -37.66 2.84 4.59
C LYS A 418 -37.15 4.28 4.61
N ASP A 419 -35.84 4.45 4.83
CA ASP A 419 -35.18 5.75 4.83
C ASP A 419 -33.96 5.72 3.89
N GLN A 420 -34.17 6.19 2.68
CA GLN A 420 -33.11 6.26 1.67
C GLN A 420 -31.96 7.20 2.06
N ALA A 421 -32.19 8.16 2.96
CA ALA A 421 -31.15 9.05 3.45
C ALA A 421 -30.11 8.32 4.30
N ASN A 422 -30.50 7.21 4.93
CA ASN A 422 -29.64 6.36 5.75
C ASN A 422 -29.05 5.15 4.98
N PHE A 423 -29.25 5.09 3.66
CA PHE A 423 -28.73 4.02 2.81
C PHE A 423 -27.49 4.44 2.03
N ILE A 424 -26.46 3.56 1.97
CA ILE A 424 -25.16 3.85 1.33
C ILE A 424 -24.53 2.57 0.76
N GLY A 425 -23.62 2.71 -0.21
CA GLY A 425 -22.76 1.63 -0.68
C GLY A 425 -21.45 1.56 0.11
N LEU A 426 -21.04 0.35 0.50
CA LEU A 426 -19.75 0.04 1.08
C LEU A 426 -19.13 -1.14 0.34
N HIS A 427 -18.46 -0.85 -0.76
CA HIS A 427 -17.83 -1.86 -1.61
C HIS A 427 -16.46 -2.24 -1.06
N PHE A 428 -16.38 -3.42 -0.47
CA PHE A 428 -15.13 -4.05 -0.03
C PHE A 428 -14.56 -4.92 -1.16
N PHE A 429 -13.25 -5.13 -1.11
CA PHE A 429 -12.52 -5.92 -2.12
C PHE A 429 -12.05 -7.25 -1.56
N SER A 430 -12.09 -8.29 -2.36
CA SER A 430 -11.66 -9.64 -1.99
C SER A 430 -10.14 -9.85 -2.22
N PRO A 431 -9.44 -10.50 -1.28
CA PRO A 431 -9.86 -10.91 0.06
C PRO A 431 -9.87 -9.73 1.04
N VAL A 432 -10.96 -9.57 1.80
CA VAL A 432 -11.20 -8.38 2.64
C VAL A 432 -10.12 -8.15 3.69
N ASP A 433 -9.55 -9.22 4.25
CA ASP A 433 -8.46 -9.13 5.25
C ASP A 433 -7.15 -8.55 4.70
N LYS A 434 -6.96 -8.59 3.37
CA LYS A 434 -5.75 -8.10 2.69
C LYS A 434 -5.96 -6.78 1.97
N MET A 435 -7.13 -6.60 1.35
CA MET A 435 -7.45 -5.40 0.58
C MET A 435 -7.73 -4.23 1.52
N GLN A 436 -7.02 -3.13 1.30
CA GLN A 436 -7.04 -1.98 2.20
C GLN A 436 -8.16 -0.99 1.88
N LEU A 437 -8.60 -0.92 0.63
CA LEU A 437 -9.58 0.06 0.17
C LEU A 437 -11.02 -0.36 0.51
N VAL A 438 -11.85 0.63 0.79
CA VAL A 438 -13.32 0.54 0.71
C VAL A 438 -13.82 1.71 -0.12
N GLU A 439 -14.54 1.41 -1.19
CA GLU A 439 -15.22 2.41 -2.01
C GLU A 439 -16.58 2.71 -1.40
N ILE A 440 -16.79 3.95 -0.99
CA ILE A 440 -18.04 4.44 -0.39
C ILE A 440 -18.86 5.07 -1.50
N ILE A 441 -20.04 4.57 -1.78
CA ILE A 441 -20.88 5.00 -2.89
C ILE A 441 -22.10 5.77 -2.36
N LYS A 442 -22.21 7.04 -2.72
CA LYS A 442 -23.37 7.88 -2.40
C LYS A 442 -24.50 7.58 -3.39
N GLY A 443 -25.62 7.07 -2.89
CA GLY A 443 -26.88 7.09 -3.65
C GLY A 443 -27.44 8.51 -3.75
N LYS A 444 -28.40 8.71 -4.64
CA LYS A 444 -29.01 10.03 -4.92
C LYS A 444 -29.55 10.73 -3.67
N ASN A 445 -30.10 9.96 -2.73
CA ASN A 445 -30.73 10.48 -1.52
C ASN A 445 -29.90 10.26 -0.25
N THR A 446 -28.70 9.68 -0.35
CA THR A 446 -27.80 9.47 0.79
C THR A 446 -27.47 10.79 1.47
N SER A 447 -27.69 10.88 2.79
CA SER A 447 -27.43 12.09 3.56
C SER A 447 -25.92 12.30 3.82
N ALA A 448 -25.54 13.56 4.07
CA ALA A 448 -24.18 13.89 4.50
C ALA A 448 -23.80 13.20 5.84
N GLU A 449 -24.76 13.04 6.74
CA GLU A 449 -24.56 12.33 8.00
C GLU A 449 -24.23 10.85 7.77
N THR A 450 -24.98 10.18 6.90
CA THR A 450 -24.74 8.78 6.54
C THR A 450 -23.37 8.58 5.87
N LEU A 451 -23.00 9.49 4.96
CA LEU A 451 -21.67 9.47 4.36
C LEU A 451 -20.57 9.65 5.42
N ALA A 452 -20.73 10.60 6.35
CA ALA A 452 -19.74 10.82 7.40
C ALA A 452 -19.59 9.59 8.32
N LYS A 453 -20.71 8.96 8.71
CA LYS A 453 -20.69 7.72 9.51
C LYS A 453 -20.01 6.57 8.78
N ALA A 454 -20.31 6.37 7.51
CA ALA A 454 -19.67 5.36 6.66
C ALA A 454 -18.15 5.59 6.54
N TYR A 455 -17.74 6.83 6.31
CA TYR A 455 -16.33 7.23 6.24
C TYR A 455 -15.60 6.94 7.57
N ASP A 456 -16.19 7.35 8.68
CA ASP A 456 -15.63 7.14 10.02
C ASP A 456 -15.51 5.65 10.35
N TYR A 457 -16.52 4.82 9.99
CA TYR A 457 -16.45 3.37 10.16
C TYR A 457 -15.30 2.74 9.37
N VAL A 458 -15.15 3.11 8.10
CA VAL A 458 -14.05 2.58 7.26
C VAL A 458 -12.70 2.91 7.88
N GLN A 459 -12.52 4.13 8.40
CA GLN A 459 -11.31 4.50 9.12
C GLN A 459 -11.16 3.74 10.46
N GLN A 460 -12.25 3.54 11.20
CA GLN A 460 -12.27 2.80 12.47
C GLN A 460 -11.77 1.37 12.30
N ILE A 461 -12.16 0.70 11.23
CA ILE A 461 -11.67 -0.66 10.92
C ILE A 461 -10.28 -0.67 10.29
N GLY A 462 -9.64 0.49 10.13
CA GLY A 462 -8.27 0.65 9.63
C GLY A 462 -8.15 0.46 8.13
N LYS A 463 -9.21 0.71 7.38
CA LYS A 463 -9.22 0.71 5.92
C LYS A 463 -9.17 2.13 5.35
N ILE A 464 -8.92 2.22 4.05
CA ILE A 464 -8.78 3.47 3.30
C ILE A 464 -10.11 3.77 2.63
N PRO A 465 -10.86 4.81 3.03
CA PRO A 465 -12.08 5.22 2.34
C PRO A 465 -11.77 6.07 1.10
N ILE A 466 -12.46 5.80 0.01
CA ILE A 466 -12.68 6.74 -1.07
C ILE A 466 -14.18 6.97 -1.23
N VAL A 467 -14.57 8.14 -1.75
CA VAL A 467 -15.98 8.50 -1.93
C VAL A 467 -16.28 8.69 -3.41
N VAL A 468 -17.32 8.02 -3.89
CA VAL A 468 -17.79 8.12 -5.27
C VAL A 468 -19.30 8.34 -5.32
N ASN A 469 -19.78 8.90 -6.40
CA ASN A 469 -21.21 8.98 -6.70
C ASN A 469 -21.69 7.68 -7.37
N ASP A 470 -22.98 7.42 -7.22
CA ASP A 470 -23.62 6.24 -7.76
C ASP A 470 -23.59 6.19 -9.29
N SER A 471 -23.12 5.11 -9.83
CA SER A 471 -23.15 4.79 -11.26
C SER A 471 -23.05 3.28 -11.45
N ARG A 472 -23.29 2.76 -12.64
CA ARG A 472 -23.12 1.34 -12.96
C ARG A 472 -21.66 0.94 -12.89
N GLY A 473 -21.31 0.02 -11.99
CA GLY A 473 -19.93 -0.43 -11.74
C GLY A 473 -19.09 0.59 -10.98
N PHE A 474 -19.70 1.67 -10.52
CA PHE A 474 -19.05 2.74 -9.74
C PHE A 474 -17.78 3.26 -10.44
N PHE A 475 -16.73 3.53 -9.67
CA PHE A 475 -15.42 3.85 -10.22
C PHE A 475 -14.57 2.60 -10.41
N THR A 476 -14.38 1.82 -9.34
CA THR A 476 -13.35 0.77 -9.34
C THR A 476 -13.69 -0.40 -10.25
N SER A 477 -14.89 -0.96 -10.20
CA SER A 477 -15.27 -2.08 -11.07
C SER A 477 -15.33 -1.68 -12.55
N ARG A 478 -15.75 -0.43 -12.84
CA ARG A 478 -15.79 0.11 -14.20
C ARG A 478 -14.38 0.18 -14.79
N VAL A 479 -13.45 0.86 -14.11
CA VAL A 479 -12.08 1.04 -14.60
C VAL A 479 -11.30 -0.27 -14.63
N PHE A 480 -11.48 -1.13 -13.62
CA PHE A 480 -10.90 -2.48 -13.62
C PHE A 480 -11.32 -3.30 -14.84
N GLY A 481 -12.60 -3.20 -15.22
CA GLY A 481 -13.12 -3.86 -16.42
C GLY A 481 -12.36 -3.48 -17.69
N THR A 482 -11.95 -2.22 -17.83
CA THR A 482 -11.20 -1.77 -19.02
C THR A 482 -9.83 -2.44 -19.13
N PHE A 483 -9.13 -2.65 -18.02
CA PHE A 483 -7.85 -3.35 -17.98
C PHE A 483 -7.97 -4.81 -18.46
N VAL A 484 -8.97 -5.50 -17.94
CA VAL A 484 -9.21 -6.91 -18.32
C VAL A 484 -9.61 -7.03 -19.78
N GLN A 485 -10.55 -6.18 -20.22
CA GLN A 485 -11.00 -6.15 -21.62
C GLN A 485 -9.86 -5.85 -22.58
N GLU A 486 -8.94 -4.95 -22.23
CA GLU A 486 -7.80 -4.62 -23.07
C GLU A 486 -6.85 -5.80 -23.24
N GLY A 487 -6.62 -6.59 -22.18
CA GLY A 487 -5.85 -7.83 -22.28
C GLY A 487 -6.51 -8.89 -23.19
N LEU A 488 -7.83 -8.97 -23.14
CA LEU A 488 -8.60 -9.88 -24.01
C LEU A 488 -8.62 -9.40 -25.47
N ARG A 489 -8.69 -8.09 -25.71
CA ARG A 489 -8.56 -7.51 -27.06
C ARG A 489 -7.19 -7.81 -27.67
N LEU A 490 -6.11 -7.61 -26.91
CA LEU A 490 -4.77 -7.98 -27.36
C LEU A 490 -4.65 -9.47 -27.72
N LEU A 491 -5.30 -10.34 -26.95
CA LEU A 491 -5.37 -11.77 -27.28
C LEU A 491 -6.14 -12.03 -28.57
N HIS A 492 -7.30 -11.38 -28.74
CA HIS A 492 -8.12 -11.47 -29.94
C HIS A 492 -7.37 -10.98 -31.19
N GLU A 493 -6.57 -9.91 -31.04
CA GLU A 493 -5.71 -9.35 -32.09
C GLU A 493 -4.56 -10.30 -32.48
N GLY A 494 -4.33 -11.37 -31.73
CA GLY A 494 -3.31 -12.38 -32.03
C GLY A 494 -2.02 -12.26 -31.23
N VAL A 495 -1.95 -11.35 -30.28
CA VAL A 495 -0.76 -11.19 -29.43
C VAL A 495 -0.57 -12.42 -28.55
N HIS A 496 0.68 -12.91 -28.47
CA HIS A 496 1.00 -14.08 -27.66
C HIS A 496 0.68 -13.84 -26.16
N PRO A 497 -0.09 -14.73 -25.49
CA PRO A 497 -0.61 -14.50 -24.13
C PRO A 497 0.48 -14.21 -23.09
N ALA A 498 1.66 -14.84 -23.20
CA ALA A 498 2.77 -14.54 -22.28
C ALA A 498 3.31 -13.10 -22.42
N ARG A 499 3.26 -12.52 -23.64
CA ARG A 499 3.64 -11.11 -23.86
C ARG A 499 2.61 -10.16 -23.21
N ILE A 500 1.32 -10.47 -23.32
CA ILE A 500 0.23 -9.72 -22.71
C ILE A 500 0.40 -9.66 -21.18
N GLU A 501 0.56 -10.84 -20.55
CA GLU A 501 0.77 -10.96 -19.11
C GLU A 501 2.02 -10.20 -18.64
N MET A 502 3.13 -10.36 -19.37
CA MET A 502 4.39 -9.70 -19.01
C MET A 502 4.32 -8.19 -19.20
N ALA A 503 3.68 -7.69 -20.26
CA ALA A 503 3.51 -6.25 -20.49
C ALA A 503 2.70 -5.59 -19.36
N ALA A 504 1.63 -6.23 -18.87
CA ALA A 504 0.87 -5.74 -17.73
C ALA A 504 1.72 -5.66 -16.44
N LEU A 505 2.52 -6.71 -16.16
CA LEU A 505 3.44 -6.70 -15.03
C LEU A 505 4.51 -5.60 -15.16
N LYS A 506 5.04 -5.38 -16.37
CA LYS A 506 6.02 -4.31 -16.65
C LYS A 506 5.39 -2.91 -16.64
N ALA A 507 4.10 -2.80 -16.89
CA ALA A 507 3.36 -1.56 -16.64
C ALA A 507 3.30 -1.20 -15.15
N GLY A 508 3.46 -2.19 -14.28
CA GLY A 508 3.40 -2.06 -12.82
C GLY A 508 2.16 -2.66 -12.18
N MET A 509 1.34 -3.41 -12.95
CA MET A 509 0.19 -4.12 -12.42
C MET A 509 0.63 -5.33 -11.58
N PRO A 510 -0.05 -5.67 -10.49
CA PRO A 510 0.34 -6.80 -9.63
C PRO A 510 0.07 -8.16 -10.27
N VAL A 511 -0.87 -8.24 -11.21
CA VAL A 511 -1.32 -9.46 -11.89
C VAL A 511 -1.65 -9.13 -13.34
N GLY A 512 -1.38 -10.05 -14.25
CA GLY A 512 -1.76 -9.90 -15.66
C GLY A 512 -3.27 -10.05 -15.89
N PRO A 513 -3.79 -9.53 -17.02
CA PRO A 513 -5.23 -9.46 -17.27
C PRO A 513 -5.88 -10.84 -17.47
N LEU A 514 -5.18 -11.79 -18.07
CA LEU A 514 -5.71 -13.15 -18.29
C LEU A 514 -5.76 -13.91 -16.96
N ALA A 515 -4.73 -13.79 -16.15
CA ALA A 515 -4.70 -14.41 -14.81
C ALA A 515 -5.79 -13.85 -13.90
N ILE A 516 -6.02 -12.54 -13.92
CA ILE A 516 -7.06 -11.92 -13.08
C ILE A 516 -8.48 -12.26 -13.60
N GLN A 517 -8.66 -12.40 -14.92
CA GLN A 517 -9.93 -12.85 -15.49
C GLN A 517 -10.31 -14.25 -15.01
N ASP A 518 -9.35 -15.15 -14.88
CA ASP A 518 -9.59 -16.50 -14.33
C ASP A 518 -10.02 -16.45 -12.84
N GLU A 519 -9.48 -15.53 -12.05
CA GLU A 519 -9.89 -15.33 -10.64
C GLU A 519 -11.33 -14.78 -10.52
N VAL A 520 -11.75 -13.92 -11.45
CA VAL A 520 -13.09 -13.32 -11.46
C VAL A 520 -14.14 -14.29 -11.99
N ALA A 521 -13.77 -15.33 -12.72
CA ALA A 521 -14.57 -16.27 -13.52
C ALA A 521 -15.13 -15.63 -14.82
N LEU A 522 -14.93 -16.36 -15.93
CA LEU A 522 -15.35 -15.88 -17.26
C LEU A 522 -16.88 -15.79 -17.38
N THR A 523 -17.60 -16.70 -16.73
CA THR A 523 -19.07 -16.69 -16.69
C THR A 523 -19.65 -15.45 -16.02
N LEU A 524 -18.98 -14.92 -15.00
CA LEU A 524 -19.40 -13.67 -14.36
C LEU A 524 -19.20 -12.49 -15.32
N SER A 525 -18.09 -12.43 -16.03
CA SER A 525 -17.82 -11.38 -17.03
C SER A 525 -18.82 -11.41 -18.16
N GLU A 526 -19.17 -12.59 -18.68
CA GLU A 526 -20.24 -12.75 -19.69
C GLU A 526 -21.59 -12.28 -19.17
N HIS A 527 -21.96 -12.66 -17.95
CA HIS A 527 -23.21 -12.24 -17.32
C HIS A 527 -23.29 -10.72 -17.18
N VAL A 528 -22.25 -10.09 -16.62
CA VAL A 528 -22.16 -8.62 -16.44
C VAL A 528 -22.26 -7.90 -17.79
N ALA A 529 -21.57 -8.38 -18.82
CA ALA A 529 -21.62 -7.79 -20.16
C ALA A 529 -23.03 -7.87 -20.76
N ASN A 530 -23.72 -9.02 -20.62
CA ASN A 530 -25.06 -9.21 -21.12
C ASN A 530 -26.09 -8.34 -20.38
N GLU A 531 -26.01 -8.24 -19.05
CA GLU A 531 -26.91 -7.37 -18.27
C GLU A 531 -26.65 -5.89 -18.58
N THR A 532 -25.41 -5.51 -18.81
CA THR A 532 -25.06 -4.14 -19.22
C THR A 532 -25.66 -3.79 -20.58
N ARG A 533 -25.58 -4.71 -21.59
CA ARG A 533 -26.19 -4.51 -22.90
C ARG A 533 -27.70 -4.37 -22.81
N LYS A 534 -28.38 -5.26 -22.06
CA LYS A 534 -29.84 -5.17 -21.86
C LYS A 534 -30.25 -3.82 -21.26
N ALA A 535 -29.51 -3.37 -20.24
CA ALA A 535 -29.82 -2.09 -19.59
C ALA A 535 -29.61 -0.90 -20.52
N LEU A 536 -28.52 -0.87 -21.29
CA LEU A 536 -28.25 0.19 -22.26
C LEU A 536 -29.29 0.19 -23.42
N GLN A 537 -29.70 -0.99 -23.89
CA GLN A 537 -30.77 -1.12 -24.88
C GLN A 537 -32.10 -0.54 -24.36
N ALA A 538 -32.43 -0.77 -23.08
CA ALA A 538 -33.60 -0.15 -22.45
C ALA A 538 -33.52 1.38 -22.37
N GLU A 539 -32.29 1.93 -22.34
CA GLU A 539 -32.03 3.37 -22.41
C GLU A 539 -31.94 3.91 -23.86
N GLY A 540 -32.16 3.06 -24.88
CA GLY A 540 -32.02 3.43 -26.28
C GLY A 540 -30.57 3.57 -26.77
N LYS A 541 -29.61 3.03 -26.03
CA LYS A 541 -28.18 3.00 -26.37
C LYS A 541 -27.78 1.61 -26.84
N ASP A 542 -26.88 1.52 -27.83
CA ASP A 542 -26.30 0.27 -28.29
C ASP A 542 -24.88 0.10 -27.74
N LEU A 543 -24.55 -1.12 -27.33
CA LEU A 543 -23.19 -1.53 -26.95
C LEU A 543 -22.78 -2.69 -27.84
N PRO A 544 -22.03 -2.45 -28.92
CA PRO A 544 -21.59 -3.50 -29.83
C PRO A 544 -20.68 -4.50 -29.11
N ARG A 545 -20.66 -5.74 -29.62
CA ARG A 545 -19.70 -6.74 -29.16
C ARG A 545 -18.28 -6.34 -29.56
N SER A 546 -17.34 -6.64 -28.68
CA SER A 546 -15.91 -6.42 -28.89
C SER A 546 -15.17 -7.74 -29.07
N GLY A 547 -13.94 -7.70 -29.56
CA GLY A 547 -13.07 -8.89 -29.59
C GLY A 547 -12.87 -9.54 -28.21
N ALA A 548 -12.96 -8.77 -27.13
CA ALA A 548 -12.92 -9.30 -25.76
C ALA A 548 -14.13 -10.22 -25.47
N ASP A 549 -15.33 -9.82 -25.92
CA ASP A 549 -16.55 -10.65 -25.78
C ASP A 549 -16.41 -11.97 -26.55
N ASP A 550 -15.83 -11.92 -27.75
CA ASP A 550 -15.63 -13.12 -28.58
C ASP A 550 -14.65 -14.10 -27.93
N VAL A 551 -13.58 -13.59 -27.30
CA VAL A 551 -12.65 -14.42 -26.53
C VAL A 551 -13.36 -15.09 -25.36
N ILE A 552 -14.13 -14.35 -24.56
CA ILE A 552 -14.86 -14.91 -23.42
C ILE A 552 -15.84 -15.99 -23.88
N GLN A 553 -16.64 -15.73 -24.92
CA GLN A 553 -17.60 -16.69 -25.45
C GLN A 553 -16.92 -17.95 -25.98
N THR A 554 -15.84 -17.80 -26.73
CA THR A 554 -15.07 -18.94 -27.27
C THR A 554 -14.48 -19.79 -26.12
N MET A 555 -13.93 -19.16 -25.10
CA MET A 555 -13.41 -19.88 -23.93
C MET A 555 -14.50 -20.68 -23.21
N ILE A 556 -15.66 -20.06 -22.96
CA ILE A 556 -16.76 -20.71 -22.21
C ILE A 556 -17.45 -21.79 -23.06
N HIS A 557 -17.90 -21.46 -24.30
CA HIS A 557 -18.83 -22.27 -25.05
C HIS A 557 -18.16 -23.22 -26.03
N THR A 558 -16.94 -22.92 -26.50
CA THR A 558 -16.19 -23.80 -27.40
C THR A 558 -15.20 -24.66 -26.63
N PHE A 559 -14.49 -24.11 -25.68
CA PHE A 559 -13.43 -24.82 -24.94
C PHE A 559 -13.86 -25.30 -23.54
N ASP A 560 -15.05 -24.93 -23.05
CA ASP A 560 -15.58 -25.24 -21.71
C ASP A 560 -14.63 -24.83 -20.57
N ARG A 561 -13.94 -23.67 -20.73
CA ARG A 561 -12.97 -23.15 -19.78
C ARG A 561 -13.54 -21.89 -19.11
N LYS A 562 -13.97 -22.03 -17.86
CA LYS A 562 -14.76 -21.01 -17.13
C LYS A 562 -13.98 -20.22 -16.08
N GLY A 563 -12.71 -20.55 -15.90
CA GLY A 563 -11.82 -19.88 -14.96
C GLY A 563 -11.34 -20.79 -13.82
N LYS A 564 -10.59 -20.22 -12.90
CA LYS A 564 -9.91 -20.94 -11.82
C LYS A 564 -10.85 -21.75 -10.94
N ALA A 565 -12.00 -21.22 -10.57
CA ALA A 565 -12.98 -21.91 -9.72
C ALA A 565 -13.52 -23.19 -10.37
N ALA A 566 -13.55 -23.24 -11.71
CA ALA A 566 -13.92 -24.41 -12.49
C ALA A 566 -12.71 -25.32 -12.82
N GLY A 567 -11.51 -24.99 -12.32
CA GLY A 567 -10.28 -25.74 -12.53
C GLY A 567 -9.56 -25.45 -13.85
N ALA A 568 -10.13 -24.67 -14.75
CA ALA A 568 -9.56 -24.34 -16.05
C ALA A 568 -10.08 -23.01 -16.59
N GLY A 569 -9.20 -22.17 -17.07
CA GLY A 569 -9.47 -20.87 -17.71
C GLY A 569 -8.42 -20.56 -18.75
N PHE A 570 -7.90 -19.34 -18.79
CA PHE A 570 -6.71 -18.97 -19.57
C PHE A 570 -5.48 -19.71 -19.08
N TYR A 571 -5.52 -20.17 -17.83
CA TYR A 571 -4.49 -21.00 -17.23
C TYR A 571 -5.01 -22.41 -16.94
N ASP A 572 -4.09 -23.35 -16.92
CA ASP A 572 -4.25 -24.66 -16.30
C ASP A 572 -3.84 -24.60 -14.84
N TYR A 573 -4.58 -25.32 -13.99
CA TYR A 573 -4.38 -25.35 -12.53
C TYR A 573 -4.14 -26.79 -12.07
N PRO A 574 -2.95 -27.37 -12.37
CA PRO A 574 -2.66 -28.76 -12.01
C PRO A 574 -2.59 -28.90 -10.48
N GLU A 575 -3.15 -30.01 -9.96
CA GLU A 575 -3.11 -30.34 -8.54
C GLU A 575 -1.66 -30.52 -8.07
N GLY A 576 -1.23 -29.77 -7.04
CA GLY A 576 0.14 -29.78 -6.55
C GLY A 576 1.19 -29.12 -7.44
N GLY A 577 0.80 -28.60 -8.61
CA GLY A 577 1.66 -27.94 -9.58
C GLY A 577 1.55 -26.41 -9.63
N LYS A 578 2.42 -25.77 -10.41
CA LYS A 578 2.31 -24.34 -10.70
C LYS A 578 1.35 -24.12 -11.86
N LYS A 579 0.48 -23.11 -11.75
CA LYS A 579 -0.35 -22.68 -12.88
C LYS A 579 0.53 -22.25 -14.05
N HIS A 580 0.08 -22.52 -15.25
CA HIS A 580 0.71 -22.09 -16.51
C HIS A 580 -0.35 -21.74 -17.54
N LEU A 581 0.02 -20.92 -18.52
CA LEU A 581 -0.88 -20.57 -19.62
C LEU A 581 -1.29 -21.82 -20.40
N TRP A 582 -2.58 -21.92 -20.70
CA TRP A 582 -3.11 -23.02 -21.48
C TRP A 582 -2.62 -22.96 -22.94
N GLU A 583 -2.10 -24.07 -23.47
CA GLU A 583 -1.55 -24.13 -24.83
C GLU A 583 -2.61 -23.84 -25.92
N GLY A 584 -3.87 -24.13 -25.65
CA GLY A 584 -4.96 -23.85 -26.58
C GLY A 584 -5.20 -22.37 -26.87
N LEU A 585 -4.59 -21.45 -26.10
CA LEU A 585 -4.58 -20.02 -26.41
C LEU A 585 -3.85 -19.70 -27.74
N ASN A 586 -3.07 -20.61 -28.28
CA ASN A 586 -2.54 -20.52 -29.62
C ASN A 586 -3.62 -20.46 -30.72
N HIS A 587 -4.91 -20.73 -30.38
CA HIS A 587 -6.07 -20.51 -31.25
C HIS A 587 -6.12 -19.09 -31.84
N TRP A 588 -5.75 -18.07 -31.04
CA TRP A 588 -5.73 -16.67 -31.49
C TRP A 588 -4.39 -16.21 -32.03
N LYS A 589 -3.35 -17.04 -31.93
CA LYS A 589 -1.99 -16.62 -32.30
C LYS A 589 -1.89 -16.19 -33.76
N GLN A 590 -1.43 -14.95 -33.97
CA GLN A 590 -1.08 -14.38 -35.26
C GLN A 590 0.29 -13.74 -35.19
N ASP A 591 0.87 -13.42 -36.35
CA ASP A 591 2.11 -12.63 -36.42
C ASP A 591 1.72 -11.15 -36.39
N VAL A 592 1.76 -10.57 -35.19
CA VAL A 592 1.35 -9.17 -34.94
C VAL A 592 2.57 -8.37 -34.57
N ASP A 593 2.82 -7.32 -35.34
CA ASP A 593 3.86 -6.33 -35.04
C ASP A 593 3.36 -5.29 -34.02
N ILE A 594 3.50 -5.60 -32.74
CA ILE A 594 3.20 -4.71 -31.63
C ILE A 594 4.39 -4.65 -30.67
N SER A 595 4.84 -3.45 -30.32
CA SER A 595 5.92 -3.26 -29.37
C SER A 595 5.47 -3.53 -27.92
N GLU A 596 6.42 -3.89 -27.06
CA GLU A 596 6.15 -4.04 -25.62
C GLU A 596 5.65 -2.71 -25.01
N GLN A 597 6.26 -1.58 -25.42
CA GLN A 597 5.85 -0.26 -24.94
C GLN A 597 4.41 0.09 -25.32
N GLU A 598 3.99 -0.28 -26.52
CA GLU A 598 2.60 -0.06 -26.94
C GLU A 598 1.60 -0.85 -26.07
N MET A 599 1.91 -2.09 -25.75
CA MET A 599 1.06 -2.88 -24.84
C MET A 599 1.01 -2.28 -23.43
N ILE A 600 2.16 -1.80 -22.91
CA ILE A 600 2.25 -1.10 -21.63
C ILE A 600 1.39 0.16 -21.65
N ASP A 601 1.53 0.98 -22.69
CA ASP A 601 0.75 2.20 -22.85
C ASP A 601 -0.75 1.91 -22.93
N ARG A 602 -1.17 0.91 -23.70
CA ARG A 602 -2.58 0.49 -23.80
C ARG A 602 -3.17 0.17 -22.42
N PHE A 603 -2.46 -0.58 -21.58
CA PHE A 603 -2.92 -0.91 -20.23
C PHE A 603 -3.01 0.33 -19.30
N LEU A 604 -2.04 1.23 -19.38
CA LEU A 604 -2.03 2.43 -18.54
C LEU A 604 -3.06 3.45 -19.02
N PHE A 605 -3.14 3.69 -20.33
CA PHE A 605 -4.04 4.70 -20.91
C PHE A 605 -5.51 4.31 -20.78
N VAL A 606 -5.89 3.06 -21.05
CA VAL A 606 -7.31 2.66 -21.00
C VAL A 606 -7.91 2.87 -19.61
N GLN A 607 -7.15 2.55 -18.56
CA GLN A 607 -7.59 2.77 -17.17
C GLN A 607 -7.57 4.25 -16.79
N SER A 608 -6.54 4.97 -17.21
CA SER A 608 -6.40 6.40 -16.88
C SER A 608 -7.45 7.26 -17.58
N LEU A 609 -7.74 6.99 -18.85
CA LEU A 609 -8.77 7.70 -19.61
C LEU A 609 -10.17 7.41 -19.06
N ASP A 610 -10.46 6.15 -18.65
CA ASP A 610 -11.76 5.86 -18.07
C ASP A 610 -11.90 6.41 -16.63
N THR A 611 -10.79 6.51 -15.88
CA THR A 611 -10.77 7.25 -14.62
C THR A 611 -11.06 8.74 -14.83
N LEU A 612 -10.52 9.33 -15.89
CA LEU A 612 -10.82 10.72 -16.26
C LEU A 612 -12.29 10.90 -16.64
N ARG A 613 -12.87 9.95 -17.41
CA ARG A 613 -14.32 9.94 -17.72
C ARG A 613 -15.16 9.84 -16.45
N CYS A 614 -14.77 9.02 -15.48
CA CYS A 614 -15.45 8.98 -14.18
C CYS A 614 -15.44 10.33 -13.48
N TYR A 615 -14.39 11.12 -13.63
CA TYR A 615 -14.31 12.48 -13.10
C TYR A 615 -15.21 13.45 -13.87
N GLU A 616 -15.19 13.41 -15.20
CA GLU A 616 -16.03 14.23 -16.08
C GLU A 616 -17.54 13.94 -15.89
N GLU A 617 -17.89 12.67 -15.69
CA GLU A 617 -19.26 12.21 -15.44
C GLU A 617 -19.70 12.40 -13.98
N ASN A 618 -18.86 13.01 -13.14
CA ASN A 618 -19.10 13.23 -11.72
C ASN A 618 -19.33 11.93 -10.91
N VAL A 619 -18.75 10.82 -11.35
CA VAL A 619 -18.64 9.60 -10.52
C VAL A 619 -17.57 9.80 -9.46
N LEU A 620 -16.48 10.48 -9.81
CA LEU A 620 -15.41 10.95 -8.94
C LEU A 620 -15.48 12.47 -8.76
N GLU A 621 -15.32 12.94 -7.53
CA GLU A 621 -15.25 14.37 -7.18
C GLU A 621 -13.86 14.79 -6.69
N SER A 622 -12.97 13.83 -6.43
CA SER A 622 -11.67 14.04 -5.82
C SER A 622 -10.56 13.34 -6.62
N ILE A 623 -9.55 14.10 -7.05
CA ILE A 623 -8.33 13.55 -7.67
C ILE A 623 -7.56 12.65 -6.70
N ILE A 624 -7.58 12.97 -5.41
CA ILE A 624 -6.96 12.14 -4.36
C ILE A 624 -7.64 10.77 -4.31
N ASP A 625 -8.98 10.75 -4.27
CA ASP A 625 -9.76 9.51 -4.24
C ASP A 625 -9.56 8.70 -5.54
N ALA A 626 -9.47 9.37 -6.70
CA ALA A 626 -9.16 8.74 -7.98
C ALA A 626 -7.79 8.03 -7.97
N ASN A 627 -6.73 8.74 -7.56
CA ASN A 627 -5.38 8.19 -7.55
C ASN A 627 -5.23 7.06 -6.52
N ILE A 628 -5.71 7.25 -5.30
CA ILE A 628 -5.64 6.23 -4.24
C ILE A 628 -6.54 5.05 -4.56
N GLY A 629 -7.75 5.30 -5.05
CA GLY A 629 -8.69 4.26 -5.44
C GLY A 629 -8.17 3.40 -6.59
N SER A 630 -7.53 3.99 -7.60
CA SER A 630 -6.93 3.23 -8.69
C SER A 630 -5.82 2.29 -8.21
N ILE A 631 -4.97 2.73 -7.29
CA ILE A 631 -3.86 1.90 -6.78
C ILE A 631 -4.37 0.82 -5.82
N PHE A 632 -5.09 1.20 -4.77
CA PHE A 632 -5.47 0.28 -3.70
C PHE A 632 -6.74 -0.55 -4.00
N GLY A 633 -7.57 -0.11 -4.95
CA GLY A 633 -8.79 -0.82 -5.36
C GLY A 633 -8.57 -1.77 -6.53
N ILE A 634 -7.93 -1.31 -7.59
CA ILE A 634 -7.80 -2.07 -8.83
C ILE A 634 -6.36 -2.45 -9.20
N GLY A 635 -5.39 -2.11 -8.35
CA GLY A 635 -4.00 -2.48 -8.56
C GLY A 635 -3.29 -1.68 -9.66
N PHE A 636 -3.74 -0.47 -9.97
CA PHE A 636 -3.04 0.40 -10.90
C PHE A 636 -1.61 0.67 -10.43
N ALA A 637 -0.71 0.89 -11.36
CA ALA A 637 0.73 0.99 -11.15
C ALA A 637 1.14 2.03 -10.06
N PRO A 638 1.64 1.62 -8.89
CA PRO A 638 1.95 2.56 -7.79
C PRO A 638 3.04 3.59 -8.11
N TRP A 639 3.99 3.25 -8.99
CA TRP A 639 5.09 4.14 -9.39
C TRP A 639 4.60 5.41 -10.12
N THR A 640 3.40 5.35 -10.68
CA THR A 640 2.77 6.48 -11.38
C THR A 640 2.13 7.50 -10.44
N GLY A 641 1.86 7.11 -9.18
CA GLY A 641 1.07 7.91 -8.24
C GLY A 641 -0.45 7.82 -8.45
N GLY A 642 -0.93 6.98 -9.38
CA GLY A 642 -2.35 6.77 -9.67
C GLY A 642 -2.76 7.15 -11.09
N ALA A 643 -3.96 6.78 -11.47
CA ALA A 643 -4.42 6.87 -12.85
C ALA A 643 -4.48 8.32 -13.41
N ILE A 644 -4.92 9.29 -12.62
CA ILE A 644 -4.91 10.71 -13.03
C ILE A 644 -3.49 11.27 -12.98
N GLN A 645 -2.70 10.94 -11.97
CA GLN A 645 -1.30 11.37 -11.87
C GLN A 645 -0.45 10.81 -13.01
N PHE A 646 -0.76 9.64 -13.54
CA PHE A 646 -0.12 9.09 -14.73
C PHE A 646 -0.27 10.04 -15.94
N LEU A 647 -1.48 10.50 -16.24
CA LEU A 647 -1.72 11.45 -17.32
C LEU A 647 -1.02 12.79 -17.08
N ASN A 648 -1.04 13.26 -15.83
CA ASN A 648 -0.39 14.50 -15.45
C ASN A 648 1.13 14.46 -15.66
N GLN A 649 1.80 13.38 -15.25
CA GLN A 649 3.25 13.21 -15.46
C GLN A 649 3.63 12.97 -16.92
N TYR A 650 2.75 12.35 -17.71
CA TYR A 650 2.97 12.09 -19.14
C TYR A 650 3.02 13.41 -19.91
N GLY A 651 2.32 14.44 -19.41
CA GLY A 651 2.11 15.72 -20.05
C GLY A 651 0.85 15.72 -20.90
N LEU A 652 -0.01 16.72 -20.74
CA LEU A 652 -1.35 16.70 -21.34
C LEU A 652 -1.32 16.60 -22.87
N ASP A 653 -0.49 17.39 -23.53
CA ASP A 653 -0.39 17.37 -25.00
C ASP A 653 0.13 16.02 -25.51
N GLN A 654 1.17 15.49 -24.87
CA GLN A 654 1.74 14.18 -25.19
C GLN A 654 0.74 13.05 -24.92
N ALA A 655 -0.02 13.14 -23.84
CA ALA A 655 -1.04 12.16 -23.50
C ALA A 655 -2.18 12.15 -24.53
N VAL A 656 -2.65 13.31 -24.97
CA VAL A 656 -3.66 13.44 -26.03
C VAL A 656 -3.13 12.88 -27.35
N GLN A 657 -1.90 13.24 -27.74
CA GLN A 657 -1.30 12.69 -28.95
C GLN A 657 -1.21 11.17 -28.88
N ARG A 658 -0.71 10.63 -27.75
CA ARG A 658 -0.55 9.18 -27.59
C ARG A 658 -1.89 8.45 -27.57
N ALA A 659 -2.90 9.00 -26.91
CA ALA A 659 -4.25 8.45 -26.93
C ALA A 659 -4.82 8.34 -28.35
N ASN A 660 -4.68 9.39 -29.16
CA ASN A 660 -5.11 9.37 -30.57
C ASN A 660 -4.33 8.34 -31.41
N GLU A 661 -3.03 8.16 -31.16
CA GLU A 661 -2.22 7.12 -31.82
C GLU A 661 -2.71 5.71 -31.48
N LEU A 662 -3.10 5.48 -30.21
CA LEU A 662 -3.62 4.20 -29.75
C LEU A 662 -5.05 3.92 -30.24
N GLU A 663 -5.89 4.96 -30.39
CA GLU A 663 -7.24 4.84 -30.94
C GLU A 663 -7.24 4.51 -32.44
N ALA A 664 -6.27 5.01 -33.20
CA ALA A 664 -6.16 4.79 -34.63
C ALA A 664 -5.75 3.36 -35.02
N LYS A 665 -5.33 2.55 -34.06
CA LYS A 665 -4.89 1.16 -34.23
C LYS A 665 -5.94 0.16 -33.77
#